data_3d4469ddbbd87b1a947ff170dd54eaa9
#
_entry.id   3d4469ddbbd87b1a947ff170dd54eaa9
#
_cell.length_a   1.000
_cell.length_b   1.000
_cell.length_c   1.000
_cell.angle_alpha   90.00
_cell.angle_beta   90.00
_cell.angle_gamma   90.00
#
_symmetry.space_group_name_H-M   'P 1'
#
loop_
_entity.id
_entity.type
_entity.pdbx_description
1 polymer ?
#
loop_
_entity_poly.entity_id
_entity_poly.type
_entity_poly.pdbx_seq_one_letter_code
_entity_poly.pdbx_strand_id
1 'polypeptide(L)'
;MRMGFRGILGFAMALGTTATFAADWYAKDNLQPGHDPSMVRFEDGYALMSTNNNLELWTSEDAYSWKDHKSTVSAIPQWAYQYAPGTEGIWAPDLYYMNGEFRAYYCVSVFGKRSSAIGYTATASILPGTDGYGWKDHGHVFHTTTSDKYNAIDADVVRDTEGNYWMAFGSFGLGIQLIKLDATSGYQASDDKTVYNIARRTSKASEGAEEGPSLIEHNGQYFLFTAWDKCCQQGANIEQTTYKTAYGRSDKVTGPYKDRAGYDMANGGGTILLERYGRYVGPGGGEAFQDLNRVRFVHHYYDNAGDKYNHIHIRDVVFTEDNWVEMGQPFLGRYLSAEAEHGVLKRSVSGDLVVTSSKTASNGEYLAYINTAGTVVRLPMNIMQAGDYLLRYRYANGGDAEATHKVTVNGKAQTVKLPTTGAWGSFPENSVVMIPATLKRGGNFIEIEPGENFAELDRIDFLRVIRDTIPANGFDNGIRVRLTKDDELAMKDGGYAIFENVVTDSIRSQEVSVKVKSVTGGKLSIRDGKKDGTVLSECELVAANAKSTANGWTEVSCSSLKGVGGVKDFYLTASGVSGEVLVGNIVFAGVPGEIECDNEPCGESSNSGPSSSGAVDGSSSSSTALVAHVNPVVRGYSVVRDGAGYTLRFDRPGNYNVYVLNTMGQLMAHKVTYMDSEVQMHELPKGNYLFRVTER
;
A
#
# COMPACT_ATOMS: atom_id res chain seq x y z
N MET A 1 37.96 46.24 -35.04
CA MET A 1 37.33 46.49 -36.34
C MET A 1 36.08 45.65 -36.39
N ARG A 2 34.96 46.28 -36.18
CA ARG A 2 33.72 46.39 -37.01
C ARG A 2 33.25 45.07 -37.64
N MET A 3 32.15 44.63 -37.10
CA MET A 3 30.76 44.60 -37.68
C MET A 3 30.39 43.36 -38.49
N GLY A 4 29.22 42.86 -38.12
CA GLY A 4 28.31 42.18 -39.05
C GLY A 4 27.22 41.38 -38.37
N PHE A 5 26.17 42.05 -37.91
CA PHE A 5 24.84 41.46 -37.60
C PHE A 5 24.19 40.96 -38.89
N ARG A 6 23.65 39.76 -38.89
CA ARG A 6 22.45 39.42 -39.65
C ARG A 6 21.67 38.29 -38.99
N GLY A 7 20.43 38.59 -38.67
CA GLY A 7 19.47 37.71 -38.08
C GLY A 7 18.95 36.62 -39.03
N ILE A 8 18.49 35.53 -38.47
CA ILE A 8 17.65 34.56 -39.14
C ILE A 8 16.43 34.29 -38.26
N LEU A 9 15.29 34.38 -38.87
CA LEU A 9 13.94 34.18 -38.37
C LEU A 9 13.79 32.91 -37.59
N GLY A 10 13.06 33.04 -36.48
CA GLY A 10 12.52 31.92 -35.74
C GLY A 10 11.42 31.18 -36.52
N PHE A 11 11.55 29.88 -36.57
CA PHE A 11 10.44 28.96 -36.79
C PHE A 11 10.05 28.41 -35.43
N ALA A 12 8.93 28.92 -34.91
CA ALA A 12 8.29 28.27 -33.76
C ALA A 12 7.61 27.01 -34.25
N MET A 13 8.26 25.85 -34.04
CA MET A 13 7.54 24.59 -34.06
C MET A 13 6.79 24.47 -32.73
N ALA A 14 5.47 24.52 -32.83
CA ALA A 14 4.59 24.06 -31.77
C ALA A 14 4.79 22.55 -31.61
N LEU A 15 5.65 22.16 -30.68
CA LEU A 15 5.70 20.81 -30.17
C LEU A 15 4.41 20.61 -29.35
N GLY A 16 3.47 19.88 -29.98
CA GLY A 16 2.36 19.30 -29.25
C GLY A 16 2.90 18.48 -28.08
N THR A 17 2.51 18.86 -26.88
CA THR A 17 2.74 18.09 -25.68
C THR A 17 1.95 16.79 -25.78
N THR A 18 2.56 15.75 -26.32
CA THR A 18 2.18 14.39 -26.01
C THR A 18 2.46 14.24 -24.52
N ALA A 19 1.41 14.17 -23.71
CA ALA A 19 1.54 13.80 -22.31
C ALA A 19 2.18 12.44 -22.25
N THR A 20 3.48 12.42 -22.00
CA THR A 20 4.23 11.20 -21.70
C THR A 20 3.88 10.82 -20.26
N PHE A 21 2.84 9.99 -20.10
CA PHE A 21 2.55 9.31 -18.83
C PHE A 21 3.62 8.30 -18.41
N ALA A 22 4.77 8.27 -19.05
CA ALA A 22 5.86 7.35 -18.77
C ALA A 22 6.92 7.91 -17.80
N ALA A 23 6.85 9.19 -17.40
CA ALA A 23 7.93 9.82 -16.63
C ALA A 23 7.73 9.77 -15.10
N ASP A 24 6.51 9.53 -14.61
CA ASP A 24 6.19 9.62 -13.18
C ASP A 24 6.26 8.27 -12.44
N TRP A 25 6.59 7.19 -13.12
CA TRP A 25 6.69 5.83 -12.54
C TRP A 25 8.10 5.48 -12.02
N TYR A 26 9.08 6.32 -12.28
CA TYR A 26 10.48 6.14 -11.87
C TYR A 26 10.81 7.01 -10.67
N ALA A 27 10.05 6.85 -9.61
CA ALA A 27 10.48 7.43 -8.37
C ALA A 27 11.60 6.58 -7.81
N LYS A 28 12.82 7.06 -7.94
CA LYS A 28 13.91 6.63 -7.07
C LYS A 28 13.43 6.70 -5.63
N ASP A 29 13.93 5.82 -4.77
CA ASP A 29 13.78 5.90 -3.32
C ASP A 29 13.98 7.34 -2.86
N ASN A 30 12.89 8.10 -2.77
CA ASN A 30 12.93 9.53 -2.47
C ASN A 30 12.98 9.80 -0.97
N LEU A 31 13.07 8.74 -0.16
CA LEU A 31 13.22 8.89 1.25
C LEU A 31 14.64 9.30 1.58
N GLN A 32 14.72 10.40 2.30
CA GLN A 32 15.93 11.09 2.65
C GLN A 32 16.91 10.18 3.39
N PRO A 33 18.20 10.48 3.36
CA PRO A 33 19.17 9.81 4.21
C PRO A 33 18.71 9.92 5.67
N GLY A 34 18.54 8.81 6.35
CA GLY A 34 18.12 8.77 7.74
C GLY A 34 18.48 7.42 8.37
N HIS A 35 18.80 7.44 9.66
CA HIS A 35 19.13 6.27 10.46
C HIS A 35 18.18 6.22 11.65
N ASP A 36 17.73 5.04 12.09
CA ASP A 36 16.79 4.83 13.17
C ASP A 36 15.56 5.75 13.03
N PRO A 37 14.78 5.62 11.94
CA PRO A 37 13.63 6.47 11.71
C PRO A 37 12.48 6.10 12.64
N SER A 38 11.79 7.13 13.11
CA SER A 38 10.49 7.03 13.77
C SER A 38 9.46 7.86 13.03
N MET A 39 8.23 7.37 12.95
CA MET A 39 7.19 7.96 12.12
C MET A 39 5.81 7.91 12.76
N VAL A 40 5.11 9.02 12.72
CA VAL A 40 3.72 9.10 13.19
C VAL A 40 2.81 9.66 12.10
N ARG A 41 1.57 9.13 12.08
CA ARG A 41 0.51 9.74 11.32
C ARG A 41 -0.20 10.80 12.14
N PHE A 42 -0.50 11.95 11.52
CA PHE A 42 -1.35 12.99 12.07
C PHE A 42 -2.46 13.40 11.08
N GLU A 43 -3.31 14.35 11.43
CA GLU A 43 -4.49 14.68 10.61
C GLU A 43 -4.16 15.11 9.17
N ASP A 44 -3.10 15.91 9.00
CA ASP A 44 -2.70 16.48 7.71
C ASP A 44 -1.56 15.69 7.02
N GLY A 45 -1.23 14.48 7.49
CA GLY A 45 -0.22 13.64 6.86
C GLY A 45 0.63 12.83 7.82
N TYR A 46 1.91 12.88 7.57
CA TYR A 46 2.93 12.11 8.27
C TYR A 46 4.05 13.01 8.76
N ALA A 47 4.59 12.67 9.91
CA ALA A 47 5.81 13.25 10.44
C ALA A 47 6.84 12.15 10.67
N LEU A 48 8.10 12.42 10.36
CA LEU A 48 9.23 11.52 10.49
C LEU A 48 10.38 12.24 11.17
N MET A 49 11.03 11.54 12.09
CA MET A 49 12.33 11.91 12.68
C MET A 49 13.33 10.78 12.52
N SER A 50 14.62 11.07 12.57
CA SER A 50 15.68 10.08 12.52
C SER A 50 16.92 10.52 13.31
N THR A 51 17.82 9.60 13.54
CA THR A 51 19.16 9.88 14.07
C THR A 51 19.88 10.76 13.06
N ASN A 52 19.72 12.06 13.15
CA ASN A 52 20.43 13.03 12.32
C ASN A 52 20.19 14.46 12.86
N ASN A 53 21.19 15.34 12.77
CA ASN A 53 21.08 16.79 12.95
C ASN A 53 20.18 17.25 14.11
N ASN A 54 20.29 16.65 15.30
CA ASN A 54 19.49 16.98 16.49
C ASN A 54 17.98 16.85 16.26
N LEU A 55 17.52 15.67 15.85
CA LEU A 55 16.13 15.33 15.56
C LEU A 55 15.54 16.20 14.45
N GLU A 56 16.03 16.00 13.25
CA GLU A 56 15.47 16.62 12.07
C GLU A 56 14.05 16.13 11.82
N LEU A 57 13.12 17.08 11.65
CA LEU A 57 11.72 16.81 11.40
C LEU A 57 11.40 16.90 9.91
N TRP A 58 10.78 15.87 9.39
CA TRP A 58 10.24 15.80 8.04
C TRP A 58 8.73 15.62 8.09
N THR A 59 8.00 16.26 7.19
CA THR A 59 6.55 16.03 7.04
C THR A 59 6.19 15.71 5.60
N SER A 60 5.09 14.96 5.42
CA SER A 60 4.59 14.55 4.12
C SER A 60 3.06 14.41 4.14
N GLU A 61 2.36 14.80 3.06
CA GLU A 61 0.94 14.50 2.88
C GLU A 61 0.71 13.06 2.38
N ASP A 62 1.69 12.47 1.67
CA ASP A 62 1.54 11.23 0.90
C ASP A 62 2.49 10.09 1.34
N ALA A 63 3.34 10.32 2.35
CA ALA A 63 4.43 9.43 2.78
C ALA A 63 5.51 9.18 1.69
N TYR A 64 5.53 10.00 0.64
CA TYR A 64 6.42 9.87 -0.51
C TYR A 64 7.19 11.16 -0.81
N SER A 65 6.50 12.31 -0.82
CA SER A 65 7.08 13.64 -1.03
C SER A 65 7.29 14.32 0.33
N TRP A 66 8.55 14.52 0.72
CA TRP A 66 8.92 14.96 2.07
C TRP A 66 9.40 16.41 2.09
N LYS A 67 8.97 17.16 3.11
CA LYS A 67 9.41 18.51 3.42
C LYS A 67 10.27 18.52 4.67
N ASP A 68 11.50 19.00 4.52
CA ASP A 68 12.46 19.18 5.61
C ASP A 68 12.16 20.45 6.41
N HIS A 69 12.02 20.31 7.73
CA HIS A 69 11.80 21.41 8.68
C HIS A 69 13.01 21.70 9.58
N LYS A 70 14.12 21.01 9.34
CA LYS A 70 15.35 21.12 10.12
C LYS A 70 15.24 20.57 11.54
N SER A 71 16.25 20.81 12.33
CA SER A 71 16.37 20.30 13.69
C SER A 71 15.30 20.86 14.62
N THR A 72 14.68 20.01 15.42
CA THR A 72 13.70 20.37 16.44
C THR A 72 14.35 20.73 17.78
N VAL A 73 15.56 20.23 18.00
CA VAL A 73 16.41 20.51 19.18
C VAL A 73 17.62 21.32 18.74
N SER A 74 17.80 22.51 19.30
CA SER A 74 18.85 23.44 18.86
C SER A 74 20.28 23.01 19.25
N ALA A 75 20.42 22.22 20.32
CA ALA A 75 21.68 21.69 20.82
C ALA A 75 21.43 20.52 21.76
N ILE A 76 22.46 19.72 22.02
CA ILE A 76 22.42 18.67 23.07
C ILE A 76 22.13 19.34 24.41
N PRO A 77 21.06 18.92 25.13
CA PRO A 77 20.70 19.52 26.43
C PRO A 77 21.79 19.35 27.47
N GLN A 78 21.92 20.32 28.37
CA GLN A 78 22.98 20.31 29.38
C GLN A 78 22.89 19.10 30.33
N TRP A 79 21.69 18.61 30.62
CA TRP A 79 21.50 17.43 31.49
C TRP A 79 22.12 16.17 30.86
N ALA A 80 22.23 16.10 29.51
CA ALA A 80 22.78 14.95 28.80
C ALA A 80 24.22 14.63 29.22
N TYR A 81 25.03 15.66 29.40
CA TYR A 81 26.44 15.50 29.80
C TYR A 81 26.64 14.95 31.21
N GLN A 82 25.61 15.05 32.06
CA GLN A 82 25.62 14.47 33.41
C GLN A 82 25.55 12.92 33.34
N TYR A 83 24.74 12.37 32.40
CA TYR A 83 24.48 10.94 32.31
C TYR A 83 25.32 10.25 31.22
N ALA A 84 25.61 10.97 30.14
CA ALA A 84 26.42 10.49 29.02
C ALA A 84 27.60 11.44 28.76
N PRO A 85 28.64 11.47 29.64
CA PRO A 85 29.79 12.34 29.47
C PRO A 85 30.51 12.04 28.18
N GLY A 86 30.68 13.05 27.30
CA GLY A 86 31.33 12.93 26.02
C GLY A 86 30.37 12.58 24.87
N THR A 87 29.05 12.65 25.09
CA THR A 87 28.08 12.54 23.98
C THR A 87 28.29 13.69 22.98
N GLU A 88 28.22 13.36 21.68
CA GLU A 88 28.42 14.30 20.57
C GLU A 88 27.15 14.45 19.70
N GLY A 89 26.05 13.75 20.05
CA GLY A 89 24.84 13.77 19.25
C GLY A 89 23.60 13.27 20.02
N ILE A 90 22.48 13.42 19.38
CA ILE A 90 21.18 12.89 19.81
C ILE A 90 20.81 11.77 18.82
N TRP A 91 20.42 10.60 19.36
CA TRP A 91 20.19 9.39 18.56
C TRP A 91 18.79 8.84 18.76
N ALA A 92 18.37 7.97 17.84
CA ALA A 92 17.22 7.09 17.84
C ALA A 92 15.99 7.73 18.50
N PRO A 93 15.32 8.65 17.80
CA PRO A 93 14.07 9.21 18.27
C PRO A 93 12.95 8.17 18.21
N ASP A 94 11.97 8.33 19.10
CA ASP A 94 10.63 7.75 19.00
C ASP A 94 9.62 8.88 19.05
N LEU A 95 8.94 9.11 17.94
CA LEU A 95 7.94 10.16 17.76
C LEU A 95 6.54 9.61 18.02
N TYR A 96 5.95 9.97 19.14
CA TYR A 96 4.68 9.42 19.58
C TYR A 96 3.66 10.51 19.93
N TYR A 97 2.37 10.31 19.58
CA TYR A 97 1.29 11.21 20.01
C TYR A 97 0.67 10.71 21.30
N MET A 98 0.83 11.47 22.37
CA MET A 98 0.44 11.06 23.71
C MET A 98 -0.13 12.24 24.49
N ASN A 99 -1.30 12.05 25.09
CA ASN A 99 -1.93 13.03 25.99
C ASN A 99 -2.10 14.44 25.37
N GLY A 100 -2.42 14.51 24.08
CA GLY A 100 -2.70 15.76 23.38
C GLY A 100 -1.49 16.49 22.81
N GLU A 101 -0.31 15.90 22.87
CA GLU A 101 0.93 16.45 22.31
C GLU A 101 1.76 15.39 21.58
N PHE A 102 2.61 15.84 20.66
CA PHE A 102 3.65 15.02 20.06
C PHE A 102 4.87 15.02 20.96
N ARG A 103 5.34 13.85 21.32
CA ARG A 103 6.56 13.63 22.11
C ARG A 103 7.57 12.92 21.25
N ALA A 104 8.82 13.39 21.26
CA ALA A 104 9.96 12.69 20.71
C ALA A 104 10.85 12.26 21.86
N TYR A 105 10.81 10.96 22.19
CA TYR A 105 11.79 10.35 23.09
C TYR A 105 13.08 10.16 22.31
N TYR A 106 14.20 10.46 22.90
CA TYR A 106 15.50 10.37 22.23
C TYR A 106 16.57 9.94 23.22
N CYS A 107 17.67 9.42 22.72
CA CYS A 107 18.77 9.04 23.58
C CYS A 107 20.05 9.83 23.33
N VAL A 108 20.87 9.88 24.35
CA VAL A 108 22.23 10.43 24.35
C VAL A 108 23.18 9.38 24.89
N SER A 109 24.29 9.16 24.17
CA SER A 109 25.26 8.13 24.52
C SER A 109 26.62 8.44 23.90
N VAL A 110 27.58 7.58 24.18
CA VAL A 110 28.88 7.52 23.49
C VAL A 110 29.03 6.13 22.90
N PHE A 111 29.34 6.04 21.62
CA PHE A 111 29.45 4.76 20.92
C PHE A 111 30.32 3.75 21.69
N GLY A 112 29.79 2.54 21.89
CA GLY A 112 30.46 1.47 22.65
C GLY A 112 30.47 1.66 24.16
N LYS A 113 29.68 2.61 24.71
CA LYS A 113 29.48 2.82 26.14
C LYS A 113 28.07 2.48 26.58
N ARG A 114 27.85 2.28 27.87
CA ARG A 114 26.55 2.08 28.51
C ARG A 114 26.17 3.20 29.49
N SER A 115 26.99 4.24 29.59
CA SER A 115 26.62 5.51 30.23
C SER A 115 25.77 6.28 29.24
N SER A 116 24.47 6.09 29.31
CA SER A 116 23.49 6.59 28.35
C SER A 116 22.25 7.07 29.05
N ALA A 117 21.48 7.94 28.40
CA ALA A 117 20.22 8.40 28.94
C ALA A 117 19.19 8.63 27.84
N ILE A 118 17.92 8.40 28.19
CA ILE A 118 16.75 8.76 27.42
C ILE A 118 16.14 9.99 28.02
N GLY A 119 15.81 10.98 27.20
CA GLY A 119 15.01 12.14 27.50
C GLY A 119 13.90 12.32 26.48
N TYR A 120 13.07 13.34 26.63
CA TYR A 120 12.09 13.66 25.60
C TYR A 120 11.90 15.16 25.41
N THR A 121 11.49 15.54 24.22
CA THR A 121 11.00 16.86 23.86
C THR A 121 9.56 16.75 23.36
N ALA A 122 8.76 17.80 23.53
CA ALA A 122 7.35 17.77 23.16
C ALA A 122 6.87 19.06 22.51
N THR A 123 5.80 18.95 21.72
CA THR A 123 5.09 20.06 21.06
C THR A 123 3.60 19.74 20.94
N ALA A 124 2.73 20.76 21.07
CA ALA A 124 1.30 20.56 20.89
C ALA A 124 0.90 20.47 19.39
N SER A 125 1.71 21.02 18.49
CA SER A 125 1.53 20.88 17.04
C SER A 125 2.81 20.44 16.36
N ILE A 126 2.68 19.54 15.38
CA ILE A 126 3.82 19.01 14.62
C ILE A 126 4.24 19.93 13.46
N LEU A 127 3.33 20.79 12.99
CA LEU A 127 3.56 21.62 11.81
C LEU A 127 4.17 22.98 12.20
N PRO A 128 5.38 23.33 11.73
CA PRO A 128 5.95 24.65 11.92
C PRO A 128 5.06 25.77 11.40
N GLY A 129 4.92 26.82 12.22
CA GLY A 129 4.12 28.01 11.89
C GLY A 129 2.64 27.88 12.26
N THR A 130 2.21 26.79 12.85
CA THR A 130 0.86 26.64 13.41
C THR A 130 0.85 26.95 14.91
N ASP A 131 -0.33 27.26 15.44
CA ASP A 131 -0.51 27.46 16.87
C ASP A 131 -0.16 26.19 17.64
N GLY A 132 0.61 26.35 18.72
CA GLY A 132 1.08 25.23 19.54
C GLY A 132 2.37 24.58 19.04
N TYR A 133 2.92 24.96 17.89
CA TYR A 133 4.25 24.51 17.48
C TYR A 133 5.35 25.14 18.34
N GLY A 134 6.25 24.30 18.80
CA GLY A 134 7.42 24.73 19.56
C GLY A 134 7.88 23.63 20.50
N TRP A 135 8.92 22.92 20.09
CA TRP A 135 9.51 21.82 20.84
C TRP A 135 10.16 22.31 22.14
N LYS A 136 9.82 21.67 23.24
CA LYS A 136 10.36 21.95 24.58
C LYS A 136 10.98 20.69 25.14
N ASP A 137 12.24 20.79 25.55
CA ASP A 137 12.93 19.72 26.26
C ASP A 137 12.34 19.54 27.66
N HIS A 138 11.97 18.31 28.00
CA HIS A 138 11.47 17.91 29.31
C HIS A 138 12.52 17.23 30.19
N GLY A 139 13.72 17.02 29.63
CA GLY A 139 14.84 16.48 30.34
C GLY A 139 14.85 14.94 30.41
N HIS A 140 15.58 14.46 31.39
CA HIS A 140 15.93 13.08 31.60
C HIS A 140 14.74 12.22 32.08
N VAL A 141 14.52 11.06 31.42
CA VAL A 141 13.48 10.06 31.72
C VAL A 141 14.08 8.84 32.40
N PHE A 142 15.11 8.26 31.79
CA PHE A 142 15.77 7.05 32.26
C PHE A 142 17.25 7.06 31.88
N HIS A 143 18.10 6.39 32.65
CA HIS A 143 19.52 6.30 32.35
C HIS A 143 20.15 4.99 32.78
N THR A 144 21.29 4.69 32.20
CA THR A 144 22.18 3.60 32.60
C THR A 144 23.59 4.13 32.82
N THR A 145 24.36 3.36 33.58
CA THR A 145 25.77 3.62 33.90
C THR A 145 26.62 2.46 33.36
N THR A 146 27.94 2.59 33.47
CA THR A 146 28.86 1.51 33.09
C THR A 146 28.68 0.23 33.88
N SER A 147 28.06 0.29 35.07
CA SER A 147 27.76 -0.88 35.94
C SER A 147 26.51 -1.66 35.51
N ASP A 148 25.63 -1.02 34.75
CA ASP A 148 24.41 -1.66 34.29
C ASP A 148 24.70 -2.68 33.19
N LYS A 149 23.84 -3.70 33.07
CA LYS A 149 23.99 -4.79 32.13
C LYS A 149 23.20 -4.60 30.83
N TYR A 150 22.42 -3.56 30.71
CA TYR A 150 21.67 -3.12 29.55
C TYR A 150 21.96 -1.64 29.26
N ASN A 151 21.46 -1.09 28.18
CA ASN A 151 21.77 0.25 27.73
C ASN A 151 20.51 1.09 27.55
N ALA A 152 20.45 2.31 28.08
CA ALA A 152 19.31 3.20 27.96
C ALA A 152 19.40 4.02 26.67
N ILE A 153 19.20 3.34 25.55
CA ILE A 153 19.06 3.93 24.20
C ILE A 153 17.92 3.25 23.43
N ASP A 154 17.56 3.79 22.30
CA ASP A 154 16.57 3.26 21.36
C ASP A 154 15.20 3.10 22.02
N ALA A 155 14.62 4.22 22.47
CA ALA A 155 13.29 4.22 23.06
C ALA A 155 12.21 3.97 22.01
N ASP A 156 11.13 3.28 22.40
CA ASP A 156 9.91 3.09 21.62
C ASP A 156 8.71 2.98 22.55
N VAL A 157 7.67 3.78 22.31
CA VAL A 157 6.49 3.89 23.19
C VAL A 157 5.30 3.16 22.57
N VAL A 158 4.65 2.36 23.41
CA VAL A 158 3.40 1.69 23.04
C VAL A 158 2.31 1.94 24.08
N ARG A 159 1.07 1.99 23.63
CA ARG A 159 -0.12 2.00 24.48
C ARG A 159 -0.71 0.59 24.54
N ASP A 160 -0.94 0.08 25.76
CA ASP A 160 -1.58 -1.21 25.94
C ASP A 160 -3.12 -1.14 25.79
N THR A 161 -3.76 -2.30 25.75
CA THR A 161 -5.22 -2.44 25.61
C THR A 161 -6.00 -1.88 26.80
N GLU A 162 -5.34 -1.68 27.95
CA GLU A 162 -5.91 -1.07 29.15
C GLU A 162 -5.74 0.46 29.14
N GLY A 163 -4.96 1.00 28.20
CA GLY A 163 -4.71 2.42 28.05
C GLY A 163 -3.46 2.93 28.76
N ASN A 164 -2.65 2.05 29.40
CA ASN A 164 -1.37 2.43 29.98
C ASN A 164 -0.31 2.60 28.86
N TYR A 165 0.71 3.41 29.16
CA TYR A 165 1.84 3.61 28.27
C TYR A 165 3.08 2.90 28.80
N TRP A 166 3.85 2.35 27.88
CA TRP A 166 5.06 1.59 28.12
C TRP A 166 6.16 2.06 27.20
N MET A 167 7.40 2.03 27.65
CA MET A 167 8.58 2.34 26.82
C MET A 167 9.51 1.14 26.80
N ALA A 168 9.69 0.56 25.61
CA ALA A 168 10.75 -0.39 25.34
C ALA A 168 12.05 0.38 25.03
N PHE A 169 13.19 -0.18 25.40
CA PHE A 169 14.50 0.40 25.09
C PHE A 169 15.59 -0.66 25.27
N GLY A 170 16.73 -0.46 24.66
CA GLY A 170 17.88 -1.31 24.95
C GLY A 170 18.77 -1.60 23.75
N SER A 171 20.05 -1.83 24.03
CA SER A 171 21.05 -2.18 23.05
C SER A 171 22.12 -3.04 23.71
N PHE A 172 22.38 -4.21 23.13
CA PHE A 172 23.35 -5.19 23.60
C PHE A 172 23.14 -5.69 25.05
N GLY A 173 24.08 -6.42 25.59
CA GLY A 173 24.10 -6.88 27.00
C GLY A 173 22.90 -7.76 27.36
N LEU A 174 22.02 -7.26 28.22
CA LEU A 174 20.76 -7.95 28.57
C LEU A 174 19.63 -7.66 27.58
N GLY A 175 19.91 -7.08 26.42
CA GLY A 175 18.94 -6.83 25.35
C GLY A 175 17.90 -5.79 25.74
N ILE A 176 16.66 -6.03 25.32
CA ILE A 176 15.55 -5.08 25.38
C ILE A 176 14.85 -5.14 26.74
N GLN A 177 14.66 -3.96 27.29
CA GLN A 177 13.96 -3.71 28.53
C GLN A 177 12.65 -2.98 28.29
N LEU A 178 11.70 -3.06 29.22
CA LEU A 178 10.42 -2.37 29.16
C LEU A 178 10.14 -1.74 30.54
N ILE A 179 9.68 -0.50 30.53
CA ILE A 179 9.20 0.22 31.74
C ILE A 179 7.82 0.81 31.51
N LYS A 180 7.03 0.92 32.57
CA LYS A 180 5.75 1.63 32.53
C LYS A 180 6.00 3.15 32.59
N LEU A 181 5.26 3.90 31.75
CA LEU A 181 5.27 5.36 31.76
C LEU A 181 4.01 5.93 32.41
N ASP A 182 4.16 7.06 33.10
CA ASP A 182 3.05 7.89 33.50
C ASP A 182 2.54 8.71 32.30
N ALA A 183 1.27 8.56 31.96
CA ALA A 183 0.66 9.15 30.78
C ALA A 183 0.74 10.69 30.75
N THR A 184 0.70 11.33 31.89
CA THR A 184 0.70 12.79 32.00
C THR A 184 2.11 13.36 31.88
N SER A 185 3.02 12.84 32.67
CA SER A 185 4.38 13.37 32.78
C SER A 185 5.34 12.79 31.73
N GLY A 186 5.06 11.59 31.18
CA GLY A 186 5.98 10.91 30.26
C GLY A 186 7.21 10.28 30.88
N TYR A 187 7.35 10.34 32.20
CA TYR A 187 8.43 9.71 32.95
C TYR A 187 8.06 8.28 33.37
N GLN A 188 9.03 7.54 33.90
CA GLN A 188 8.73 6.24 34.47
C GLN A 188 7.66 6.36 35.58
N ALA A 189 6.61 5.55 35.49
CA ALA A 189 5.49 5.56 36.41
C ALA A 189 5.93 5.34 37.84
N SER A 190 5.29 6.03 38.80
CA SER A 190 5.64 5.91 40.22
C SER A 190 5.11 4.65 40.88
N ASP A 191 4.03 4.09 40.31
CA ASP A 191 3.33 2.89 40.78
C ASP A 191 3.97 1.59 40.31
N ASP A 192 4.83 1.65 39.28
CA ASP A 192 5.59 0.49 38.75
C ASP A 192 7.02 0.92 38.38
N LYS A 193 7.97 0.52 39.19
CA LYS A 193 9.41 0.74 38.96
C LYS A 193 10.14 -0.46 38.40
N THR A 194 9.40 -1.50 38.01
CA THR A 194 9.97 -2.71 37.43
C THR A 194 10.59 -2.43 36.05
N VAL A 195 11.75 -3.02 35.84
CA VAL A 195 12.38 -3.08 34.52
C VAL A 195 12.22 -4.51 34.02
N TYR A 196 11.36 -4.70 33.04
CA TYR A 196 11.05 -6.00 32.47
C TYR A 196 12.02 -6.33 31.33
N ASN A 197 12.68 -7.50 31.36
CA ASN A 197 13.44 -7.94 30.19
C ASN A 197 12.53 -8.69 29.22
N ILE A 198 12.36 -8.18 28.01
CA ILE A 198 11.40 -8.69 27.02
C ILE A 198 12.04 -9.36 25.80
N ALA A 199 13.31 -9.06 25.50
CA ALA A 199 14.09 -9.76 24.48
C ALA A 199 15.58 -9.72 24.79
N ARG A 200 16.31 -10.79 24.39
CA ARG A 200 17.75 -10.88 24.57
C ARG A 200 18.36 -11.95 23.68
N ARG A 201 19.35 -11.58 22.87
CA ARG A 201 20.19 -12.56 22.18
C ARG A 201 21.00 -13.37 23.16
N THR A 202 21.12 -14.68 22.90
CA THR A 202 21.97 -15.54 23.72
C THR A 202 23.44 -15.24 23.48
N SER A 203 24.30 -15.49 24.49
CA SER A 203 25.76 -15.37 24.38
C SER A 203 26.39 -16.28 23.30
N LYS A 204 25.62 -17.16 22.69
CA LYS A 204 26.03 -18.05 21.59
C LYS A 204 25.76 -17.45 20.20
N ALA A 205 24.98 -16.36 20.09
CA ALA A 205 24.85 -15.65 18.84
C ALA A 205 26.20 -15.04 18.48
N SER A 206 26.59 -15.13 17.23
CA SER A 206 27.93 -14.78 16.75
C SER A 206 28.36 -13.36 17.11
N GLU A 207 27.44 -12.47 17.43
CA GLU A 207 27.73 -11.09 17.83
C GLU A 207 26.94 -10.63 19.06
N GLY A 208 25.92 -11.37 19.52
CA GLY A 208 25.14 -11.05 20.72
C GLY A 208 24.37 -9.73 20.64
N ALA A 209 24.39 -9.06 19.50
CA ALA A 209 23.83 -7.74 19.29
C ALA A 209 22.32 -7.82 19.04
N GLU A 210 21.56 -7.10 19.86
CA GLU A 210 20.15 -6.85 19.72
C GLU A 210 19.85 -5.46 20.26
N GLU A 211 19.15 -4.65 19.45
CA GLU A 211 18.83 -3.25 19.78
C GLU A 211 17.60 -2.78 18.99
N GLY A 212 17.28 -1.48 19.07
CA GLY A 212 16.22 -0.86 18.27
C GLY A 212 14.88 -1.57 18.41
N PRO A 213 14.32 -1.67 19.63
CA PRO A 213 13.01 -2.27 19.80
C PRO A 213 11.94 -1.38 19.18
N SER A 214 10.89 -2.01 18.64
CA SER A 214 9.63 -1.36 18.37
C SER A 214 8.46 -2.25 18.74
N LEU A 215 7.46 -1.68 19.39
CA LEU A 215 6.28 -2.36 19.91
C LEU A 215 5.01 -1.80 19.28
N ILE A 216 4.14 -2.69 18.82
CA ILE A 216 2.80 -2.30 18.40
C ILE A 216 1.76 -3.29 18.92
N GLU A 217 0.60 -2.77 19.31
CA GLU A 217 -0.59 -3.57 19.60
C GLU A 217 -1.41 -3.74 18.32
N HIS A 218 -1.81 -4.99 18.03
CA HIS A 218 -2.72 -5.29 16.93
C HIS A 218 -3.62 -6.46 17.29
N ASN A 219 -4.94 -6.24 17.24
CA ASN A 219 -5.96 -7.26 17.55
C ASN A 219 -5.76 -7.95 18.91
N GLY A 220 -5.42 -7.19 19.95
CA GLY A 220 -5.25 -7.69 21.32
C GLY A 220 -3.92 -8.42 21.54
N GLN A 221 -3.00 -8.42 20.59
CA GLN A 221 -1.65 -8.96 20.71
C GLN A 221 -0.60 -7.88 20.52
N TYR A 222 0.54 -8.05 21.14
CA TYR A 222 1.69 -7.16 21.03
C TYR A 222 2.75 -7.80 20.16
N PHE A 223 3.32 -7.04 19.25
CA PHE A 223 4.40 -7.44 18.35
C PHE A 223 5.64 -6.63 18.71
N LEU A 224 6.71 -7.35 19.07
CA LEU A 224 8.02 -6.76 19.34
C LEU A 224 8.93 -7.01 18.14
N PHE A 225 9.37 -5.94 17.52
CA PHE A 225 10.42 -5.95 16.49
C PHE A 225 11.73 -5.55 17.14
N THR A 226 12.82 -6.17 16.74
CA THR A 226 14.18 -5.82 17.20
C THR A 226 15.15 -5.91 16.05
N ALA A 227 16.22 -5.13 16.11
CA ALA A 227 17.28 -5.20 15.15
C ALA A 227 18.44 -6.06 15.68
N TRP A 228 18.93 -6.97 14.86
CA TRP A 228 19.94 -7.95 15.21
C TRP A 228 21.24 -7.76 14.45
N ASP A 229 22.34 -8.13 15.07
CA ASP A 229 23.70 -8.26 14.56
C ASP A 229 24.37 -6.88 14.28
N LYS A 230 25.24 -6.77 13.28
CA LYS A 230 26.15 -5.63 13.13
C LYS A 230 25.57 -4.56 12.25
N CYS A 231 25.33 -3.39 12.85
CA CYS A 231 24.89 -2.17 12.18
C CYS A 231 26.06 -1.29 11.72
N CYS A 232 25.68 -0.20 11.07
CA CYS A 232 26.41 1.07 10.98
C CYS A 232 27.71 1.00 10.16
N GLN A 233 27.89 0.01 9.31
CA GLN A 233 29.02 -0.08 8.40
C GLN A 233 28.63 0.48 7.03
N GLN A 234 29.17 1.64 6.67
CA GLN A 234 28.83 2.40 5.47
C GLN A 234 30.00 2.50 4.50
N GLY A 235 29.77 3.01 3.29
CA GLY A 235 30.81 3.25 2.30
C GLY A 235 31.56 1.97 1.93
N ALA A 236 32.88 2.00 2.04
CA ALA A 236 33.72 0.85 1.69
C ALA A 236 33.50 -0.40 2.57
N ASN A 237 32.91 -0.24 3.74
CA ASN A 237 32.68 -1.30 4.72
C ASN A 237 31.27 -1.89 4.69
N ILE A 238 30.41 -1.46 3.78
CA ILE A 238 28.99 -1.85 3.72
C ILE A 238 28.79 -3.38 3.74
N GLU A 239 29.68 -4.14 3.12
CA GLU A 239 29.63 -5.60 3.08
C GLU A 239 29.83 -6.27 4.46
N GLN A 240 30.29 -5.53 5.46
CA GLN A 240 30.44 -6.02 6.83
C GLN A 240 29.14 -5.84 7.65
N THR A 241 28.15 -5.16 7.11
CA THR A 241 26.85 -4.99 7.75
C THR A 241 26.06 -6.29 7.65
N THR A 242 25.65 -6.81 8.82
CA THR A 242 24.84 -8.01 8.96
C THR A 242 23.51 -7.72 9.66
N TYR A 243 23.19 -6.44 9.81
CA TYR A 243 21.98 -5.94 10.46
C TYR A 243 20.71 -6.48 9.80
N LYS A 244 19.73 -6.80 10.58
CA LYS A 244 18.46 -7.39 10.15
C LYS A 244 17.38 -7.17 11.18
N THR A 245 16.13 -7.26 10.78
CA THR A 245 14.97 -7.16 11.69
C THR A 245 14.47 -8.54 12.05
N ALA A 246 14.29 -8.79 13.35
CA ALA A 246 13.62 -9.97 13.91
C ALA A 246 12.40 -9.57 14.72
N TYR A 247 11.47 -10.50 14.96
CA TYR A 247 10.29 -10.22 15.74
C TYR A 247 9.73 -11.42 16.48
N GLY A 248 8.86 -11.13 17.44
CA GLY A 248 7.99 -12.10 18.11
C GLY A 248 6.72 -11.43 18.61
N ARG A 249 5.79 -12.20 19.15
CA ARG A 249 4.51 -11.70 19.64
C ARG A 249 4.18 -12.22 21.05
N SER A 250 3.32 -11.47 21.74
CA SER A 250 2.82 -11.79 23.08
C SER A 250 1.37 -11.35 23.25
N ASP A 251 0.63 -12.01 24.14
CA ASP A 251 -0.71 -11.57 24.58
C ASP A 251 -0.63 -10.50 25.69
N LYS A 252 0.57 -10.17 26.17
CA LYS A 252 0.81 -9.17 27.21
C LYS A 252 1.96 -8.25 26.80
N VAL A 253 1.83 -6.98 27.06
CA VAL A 253 2.88 -5.99 26.78
C VAL A 253 4.20 -6.31 27.49
N THR A 254 4.15 -6.92 28.68
CA THR A 254 5.32 -7.36 29.45
C THR A 254 5.88 -8.72 29.01
N GLY A 255 5.32 -9.33 27.98
CA GLY A 255 5.76 -10.64 27.46
C GLY A 255 5.14 -11.86 28.19
N PRO A 256 5.66 -13.09 27.99
CA PRO A 256 6.81 -13.37 27.15
C PRO A 256 6.51 -13.24 25.66
N TYR A 257 7.42 -12.64 24.92
CA TYR A 257 7.36 -12.56 23.46
C TYR A 257 7.91 -13.85 22.85
N LYS A 258 7.14 -14.48 21.98
CA LYS A 258 7.53 -15.75 21.35
C LYS A 258 7.67 -15.58 19.84
N ASP A 259 8.66 -16.24 19.28
CA ASP A 259 8.84 -16.37 17.85
C ASP A 259 7.87 -17.42 17.23
N ARG A 260 7.89 -17.57 15.91
CA ARG A 260 7.06 -18.56 15.19
C ARG A 260 7.32 -20.00 15.59
N ALA A 261 8.51 -20.31 16.09
CA ALA A 261 8.88 -21.64 16.57
C ALA A 261 8.51 -21.86 18.06
N GLY A 262 7.99 -20.81 18.73
CA GLY A 262 7.56 -20.85 20.13
C GLY A 262 8.67 -20.55 21.14
N TYR A 263 9.88 -20.18 20.69
CA TYR A 263 10.98 -19.79 21.58
C TYR A 263 10.77 -18.37 22.09
N ASP A 264 11.06 -18.18 23.37
CA ASP A 264 10.97 -16.88 24.04
C ASP A 264 12.12 -15.95 23.58
N MET A 265 11.77 -14.72 23.17
CA MET A 265 12.75 -13.73 22.78
C MET A 265 13.69 -13.33 23.91
N ALA A 266 13.26 -13.34 25.16
CA ALA A 266 14.13 -13.10 26.33
C ALA A 266 15.20 -14.20 26.49
N ASN A 267 15.06 -15.32 25.78
CA ASN A 267 15.95 -16.47 25.80
C ASN A 267 16.57 -16.80 24.43
N GLY A 268 16.64 -15.83 23.54
CA GLY A 268 17.29 -15.92 22.22
C GLY A 268 16.37 -16.35 21.08
N GLY A 269 15.05 -16.37 21.28
CA GLY A 269 14.05 -16.51 20.23
C GLY A 269 13.99 -15.27 19.35
N GLY A 270 13.33 -15.42 18.21
CA GLY A 270 13.08 -14.35 17.25
C GLY A 270 12.95 -14.90 15.84
N THR A 271 11.92 -14.51 15.13
CA THR A 271 11.73 -14.83 13.71
C THR A 271 12.31 -13.71 12.84
N ILE A 272 13.21 -14.04 11.92
CA ILE A 272 13.74 -13.06 10.98
C ILE A 272 12.61 -12.57 10.06
N LEU A 273 12.48 -11.27 9.96
CA LEU A 273 11.44 -10.59 9.17
C LEU A 273 12.01 -9.88 7.95
N LEU A 274 13.10 -9.15 8.13
CA LEU A 274 13.86 -8.49 7.06
C LEU A 274 15.34 -8.82 7.21
N GLU A 275 15.98 -9.19 6.13
CA GLU A 275 17.42 -9.35 6.02
C GLU A 275 17.91 -8.83 4.67
N ARG A 276 19.20 -8.81 4.44
CA ARG A 276 19.80 -8.35 3.18
C ARG A 276 19.19 -9.06 1.96
N TYR A 277 18.79 -8.31 0.96
CA TYR A 277 18.39 -8.80 -0.36
C TYR A 277 18.79 -7.80 -1.44
N GLY A 278 19.21 -8.27 -2.61
CA GLY A 278 19.65 -7.40 -3.70
C GLY A 278 20.67 -6.35 -3.22
N ARG A 279 20.40 -5.08 -3.53
CA ARG A 279 21.21 -3.93 -3.12
C ARG A 279 20.95 -3.45 -1.69
N TYR A 280 19.86 -3.90 -1.08
CA TYR A 280 19.37 -3.45 0.22
C TYR A 280 20.07 -4.21 1.35
N VAL A 281 21.03 -3.55 1.99
CA VAL A 281 21.88 -4.14 3.02
C VAL A 281 21.47 -3.63 4.39
N GLY A 282 21.39 -4.52 5.37
CA GLY A 282 21.17 -4.15 6.78
C GLY A 282 19.81 -3.49 7.06
N PRO A 283 18.67 -4.02 6.60
CA PRO A 283 17.37 -3.45 6.90
C PRO A 283 17.03 -3.65 8.38
N GLY A 284 17.02 -2.56 9.16
CA GLY A 284 16.78 -2.60 10.60
C GLY A 284 16.66 -1.22 11.23
N GLY A 285 16.70 -1.16 12.59
CA GLY A 285 16.56 0.07 13.34
C GLY A 285 15.27 0.81 12.99
N GLY A 286 14.15 0.08 12.94
CA GLY A 286 12.89 0.62 12.45
C GLY A 286 11.77 0.57 13.49
N GLU A 287 10.67 1.23 13.15
CA GLU A 287 9.50 1.40 14.01
C GLU A 287 8.22 0.99 13.28
N ALA A 288 7.34 0.28 14.00
CA ALA A 288 5.99 -0.04 13.56
C ALA A 288 5.02 1.03 14.05
N PHE A 289 4.22 1.62 13.15
CA PHE A 289 3.25 2.65 13.51
C PHE A 289 1.88 2.39 12.89
N GLN A 290 0.83 2.92 13.53
CA GLN A 290 -0.54 2.83 13.01
C GLN A 290 -0.76 3.87 11.91
N ASP A 291 -1.16 3.43 10.74
CA ASP A 291 -1.53 4.26 9.59
C ASP A 291 -2.97 3.98 9.15
N LEU A 292 -3.94 4.72 9.70
CA LEU A 292 -5.37 4.51 9.48
C LEU A 292 -5.79 3.06 9.79
N ASN A 293 -6.09 2.28 8.77
CA ASN A 293 -6.57 0.91 8.84
C ASN A 293 -5.48 -0.15 8.61
N ARG A 294 -4.21 0.26 8.63
CA ARG A 294 -3.06 -0.63 8.46
C ARG A 294 -1.95 -0.33 9.46
N VAL A 295 -1.10 -1.28 9.68
CA VAL A 295 0.17 -1.09 10.38
C VAL A 295 1.26 -0.97 9.33
N ARG A 296 2.15 -0.02 9.51
CA ARG A 296 3.33 0.16 8.67
C ARG A 296 4.59 0.06 9.50
N PHE A 297 5.70 -0.20 8.82
CA PHE A 297 7.03 -0.28 9.41
C PHE A 297 7.98 0.62 8.64
N VAL A 298 8.51 1.63 9.30
CA VAL A 298 9.58 2.49 8.77
C VAL A 298 10.92 1.96 9.26
N HIS A 299 11.92 1.84 8.39
CA HIS A 299 13.24 1.33 8.76
C HIS A 299 14.32 1.91 7.85
N HIS A 300 15.57 1.91 8.32
CA HIS A 300 16.68 2.21 7.44
C HIS A 300 17.26 0.97 6.75
N TYR A 301 17.98 1.20 5.68
CA TYR A 301 18.83 0.24 4.97
C TYR A 301 20.01 0.97 4.35
N TYR A 302 21.04 0.26 3.91
CA TYR A 302 22.19 0.81 3.20
C TYR A 302 22.14 0.39 1.74
N ASP A 303 22.29 1.35 0.81
CA ASP A 303 22.17 1.09 -0.63
C ASP A 303 23.53 0.69 -1.25
N ASN A 304 23.77 -0.60 -1.41
CA ASN A 304 25.04 -1.12 -1.95
C ASN A 304 25.27 -0.83 -3.44
N ALA A 305 24.22 -0.55 -4.21
CA ALA A 305 24.33 -0.19 -5.63
C ALA A 305 24.39 1.32 -5.87
N GLY A 306 23.98 2.12 -4.88
CA GLY A 306 23.99 3.58 -4.92
C GLY A 306 25.19 4.20 -4.21
N ASP A 307 24.91 5.12 -3.30
CA ASP A 307 25.89 5.89 -2.56
C ASP A 307 26.57 5.15 -1.39
N LYS A 308 26.04 3.96 -1.04
CA LYS A 308 26.48 3.11 0.08
C LYS A 308 26.22 3.70 1.46
N TYR A 309 25.28 4.62 1.57
CA TYR A 309 24.82 5.22 2.82
C TYR A 309 23.41 4.73 3.18
N ASN A 310 22.93 5.17 4.33
CA ASN A 310 21.62 4.82 4.85
C ASN A 310 20.50 5.59 4.14
N HIS A 311 19.43 4.88 3.85
CA HIS A 311 18.17 5.36 3.31
C HIS A 311 17.02 4.78 4.11
N ILE A 312 15.82 5.29 3.89
CA ILE A 312 14.61 4.87 4.63
C ILE A 312 13.63 4.19 3.68
N HIS A 313 13.07 3.06 4.12
CA HIS A 313 11.89 2.46 3.53
C HIS A 313 10.70 2.52 4.50
N ILE A 314 9.50 2.69 3.94
CA ILE A 314 8.22 2.52 4.63
C ILE A 314 7.54 1.32 4.00
N ARG A 315 7.18 0.31 4.81
CA ARG A 315 6.57 -0.94 4.34
C ARG A 315 5.25 -1.21 5.05
N ASP A 316 4.36 -1.96 4.42
CA ASP A 316 3.20 -2.50 5.10
C ASP A 316 3.60 -3.70 5.97
N VAL A 317 3.07 -3.76 7.18
CA VAL A 317 3.06 -4.97 8.01
C VAL A 317 1.85 -5.78 7.61
N VAL A 318 2.06 -6.95 7.01
CA VAL A 318 0.99 -7.81 6.48
C VAL A 318 0.74 -8.96 7.44
N PHE A 319 -0.45 -8.96 8.06
CA PHE A 319 -0.83 -10.02 9.00
C PHE A 319 -1.39 -11.24 8.26
N THR A 320 -0.91 -12.42 8.65
CA THR A 320 -1.43 -13.72 8.21
C THR A 320 -2.72 -14.07 8.96
N GLU A 321 -3.44 -15.10 8.53
CA GLU A 321 -4.70 -15.53 9.19
C GLU A 321 -4.49 -16.01 10.63
N ASP A 322 -3.32 -16.55 10.94
CA ASP A 322 -2.91 -16.95 12.28
C ASP A 322 -2.21 -15.81 13.07
N ASN A 323 -2.41 -14.57 12.60
CA ASN A 323 -1.91 -13.33 13.21
C ASN A 323 -0.37 -13.32 13.39
N TRP A 324 0.38 -13.83 12.40
CA TRP A 324 1.82 -13.60 12.27
C TRP A 324 2.08 -12.50 11.24
N VAL A 325 3.28 -11.94 11.27
CA VAL A 325 3.69 -10.85 10.39
C VAL A 325 4.52 -11.37 9.22
N GLU A 326 4.24 -10.88 8.03
CA GLU A 326 5.14 -10.87 6.88
C GLU A 326 5.33 -9.41 6.43
N MET A 327 6.53 -9.07 5.94
CA MET A 327 6.79 -7.71 5.51
C MET A 327 6.34 -7.51 4.07
N GLY A 328 5.49 -6.52 3.87
CA GLY A 328 5.01 -6.11 2.56
C GLY A 328 6.07 -5.32 1.77
N GLN A 329 5.64 -4.81 0.62
CA GLN A 329 6.47 -4.02 -0.29
C GLN A 329 6.91 -2.70 0.36
N PRO A 330 8.08 -2.15 0.02
CA PRO A 330 8.35 -0.74 0.28
C PRO A 330 7.35 0.12 -0.49
N PHE A 331 6.93 1.21 0.12
CA PHE A 331 6.04 2.17 -0.49
C PHE A 331 6.81 3.06 -1.47
N LEU A 332 6.56 2.89 -2.74
CA LEU A 332 7.18 3.63 -3.84
C LEU A 332 6.18 4.58 -4.52
N GLY A 333 5.31 5.21 -3.74
CA GLY A 333 4.28 6.13 -4.22
C GLY A 333 2.96 5.48 -4.66
N ARG A 334 2.85 4.14 -4.61
CA ARG A 334 1.64 3.37 -4.98
C ARG A 334 1.36 2.27 -3.95
N TYR A 335 0.08 2.17 -3.54
CA TYR A 335 -0.38 1.14 -2.60
C TYR A 335 -0.74 -0.18 -3.30
N LEU A 336 -1.28 -0.08 -4.52
CA LEU A 336 -1.74 -1.22 -5.29
C LEU A 336 -0.75 -1.61 -6.40
N SER A 337 0.54 -1.72 -6.03
CA SER A 337 1.62 -2.19 -6.89
C SER A 337 2.63 -3.00 -6.07
N ALA A 338 3.20 -4.04 -6.65
CA ALA A 338 4.24 -4.87 -6.05
C ALA A 338 5.39 -5.10 -7.03
N GLU A 339 6.57 -4.58 -6.68
CA GLU A 339 7.79 -4.81 -7.43
C GLU A 339 8.37 -6.19 -7.09
N ALA A 340 8.76 -6.95 -8.09
CA ALA A 340 9.17 -8.34 -7.91
C ALA A 340 10.46 -8.49 -7.10
N GLU A 341 11.40 -7.57 -7.24
CA GLU A 341 12.68 -7.55 -6.53
C GLU A 341 12.53 -7.39 -5.01
N HIS A 342 11.40 -6.87 -4.54
CA HIS A 342 11.06 -6.76 -3.13
C HIS A 342 10.29 -7.97 -2.58
N GLY A 343 10.09 -8.99 -3.38
CA GLY A 343 9.42 -10.23 -2.96
C GLY A 343 10.23 -11.01 -1.93
N VAL A 344 9.52 -11.69 -1.03
CA VAL A 344 10.13 -12.60 -0.06
C VAL A 344 10.47 -13.91 -0.75
N LEU A 345 11.74 -14.31 -0.73
CA LEU A 345 12.17 -15.63 -1.21
C LEU A 345 11.86 -16.69 -0.15
N LYS A 346 10.73 -17.39 -0.30
CA LYS A 346 10.37 -18.47 0.60
C LYS A 346 11.28 -19.69 0.45
N ARG A 347 11.78 -19.91 -0.75
CA ARG A 347 12.68 -21.02 -1.04
C ARG A 347 13.47 -20.71 -2.32
N SER A 348 14.78 -20.76 -2.21
CA SER A 348 15.68 -20.90 -3.35
C SER A 348 16.44 -22.22 -3.19
N VAL A 349 16.42 -23.05 -4.21
CA VAL A 349 17.10 -24.37 -4.16
C VAL A 349 18.56 -24.26 -4.55
N SER A 350 18.92 -23.25 -5.29
CA SER A 350 20.33 -22.86 -5.61
C SER A 350 20.30 -21.48 -6.27
N GLY A 351 21.30 -20.68 -6.03
CA GLY A 351 21.50 -19.29 -6.31
C GLY A 351 21.22 -18.70 -7.70
N ASP A 352 20.21 -19.17 -8.41
CA ASP A 352 19.91 -18.74 -9.76
C ASP A 352 18.94 -17.55 -9.83
N LEU A 353 18.13 -17.33 -8.77
CA LEU A 353 17.23 -16.18 -8.71
C LEU A 353 18.02 -14.91 -8.38
N VAL A 354 18.00 -13.93 -9.26
CA VAL A 354 18.81 -12.73 -9.15
C VAL A 354 17.96 -11.48 -9.34
N VAL A 355 18.08 -10.54 -8.41
CA VAL A 355 17.68 -9.14 -8.64
C VAL A 355 18.70 -8.51 -9.57
N THR A 356 18.24 -7.99 -10.70
CA THR A 356 19.13 -7.37 -11.69
C THR A 356 18.50 -6.08 -12.22
N SER A 357 19.29 -5.24 -12.87
CA SER A 357 18.88 -3.90 -13.28
C SER A 357 18.50 -3.84 -14.75
N SER A 358 17.46 -3.06 -15.07
CA SER A 358 17.08 -2.70 -16.43
C SER A 358 16.54 -1.27 -16.47
N LYS A 359 16.85 -0.54 -17.54
CA LYS A 359 16.31 0.81 -17.77
C LYS A 359 14.81 0.81 -18.11
N THR A 360 14.25 -0.35 -18.46
CA THR A 360 12.84 -0.51 -18.81
C THR A 360 12.03 -1.15 -17.69
N ALA A 361 12.68 -1.64 -16.64
CA ALA A 361 12.01 -2.10 -15.43
C ALA A 361 11.43 -0.92 -14.64
N SER A 362 10.33 -1.15 -13.92
CA SER A 362 9.52 -0.11 -13.27
C SER A 362 10.28 0.66 -12.19
N ASN A 363 11.06 -0.03 -11.36
CA ASN A 363 11.92 0.57 -10.33
C ASN A 363 13.41 0.53 -10.71
N GLY A 364 13.70 0.27 -12.00
CA GLY A 364 15.06 0.09 -12.49
C GLY A 364 15.65 -1.29 -12.18
N GLU A 365 14.94 -2.14 -11.47
CA GLU A 365 15.30 -3.49 -11.09
C GLU A 365 14.16 -4.48 -11.40
N TYR A 366 14.47 -5.75 -11.48
CA TYR A 366 13.52 -6.80 -11.73
C TYR A 366 14.06 -8.15 -11.24
N LEU A 367 13.21 -9.15 -11.16
CA LEU A 367 13.56 -10.48 -10.74
C LEU A 367 13.80 -11.38 -11.96
N ALA A 368 15.05 -11.79 -12.16
CA ALA A 368 15.49 -12.71 -13.21
C ALA A 368 15.56 -14.16 -12.71
N TYR A 369 15.66 -15.10 -13.65
CA TYR A 369 15.92 -16.52 -13.40
C TYR A 369 14.88 -17.20 -12.49
N ILE A 370 13.58 -16.91 -12.65
CA ILE A 370 12.51 -17.69 -12.04
C ILE A 370 12.35 -19.01 -12.80
N ASN A 371 13.35 -19.90 -12.74
CA ASN A 371 13.47 -21.09 -13.56
C ASN A 371 13.77 -22.38 -12.77
N THR A 372 14.17 -22.28 -11.52
CA THR A 372 14.53 -23.44 -10.70
C THR A 372 13.30 -24.01 -10.00
N ALA A 373 12.98 -25.29 -10.26
CA ALA A 373 11.87 -25.98 -9.63
C ALA A 373 11.96 -25.93 -8.09
N GLY A 374 10.86 -25.52 -7.46
CA GLY A 374 10.78 -25.35 -6.00
C GLY A 374 11.17 -23.94 -5.52
N THR A 375 11.60 -23.04 -6.37
CA THR A 375 11.71 -21.61 -6.05
C THR A 375 10.31 -21.00 -5.90
N VAL A 376 10.08 -20.23 -4.84
CA VAL A 376 8.83 -19.52 -4.58
C VAL A 376 9.14 -18.08 -4.24
N VAL A 377 8.69 -17.16 -5.07
CA VAL A 377 8.66 -15.72 -4.79
C VAL A 377 7.30 -15.40 -4.20
N ARG A 378 7.27 -14.77 -3.02
CA ARG A 378 6.05 -14.38 -2.34
C ARG A 378 5.97 -12.88 -2.19
N LEU A 379 4.84 -12.31 -2.57
CA LEU A 379 4.50 -10.90 -2.47
C LEU A 379 3.36 -10.72 -1.47
N PRO A 380 3.65 -10.37 -0.21
CA PRO A 380 2.63 -10.02 0.78
C PRO A 380 2.07 -8.62 0.46
N MET A 381 0.74 -8.49 0.45
CA MET A 381 0.04 -7.24 0.13
C MET A 381 -1.09 -6.97 1.13
N ASN A 382 -1.23 -5.72 1.58
CA ASN A 382 -2.41 -5.25 2.29
C ASN A 382 -3.41 -4.63 1.31
N ILE A 383 -4.60 -5.21 1.22
CA ILE A 383 -5.69 -4.74 0.36
C ILE A 383 -6.78 -4.15 1.25
N MET A 384 -7.13 -2.89 1.02
CA MET A 384 -8.10 -2.18 1.85
C MET A 384 -9.55 -2.48 1.47
N GLN A 385 -9.81 -2.88 0.23
CA GLN A 385 -11.14 -3.25 -0.24
C GLN A 385 -11.14 -4.69 -0.75
N ALA A 386 -11.96 -5.55 -0.14
CA ALA A 386 -12.21 -6.88 -0.70
C ALA A 386 -12.99 -6.79 -2.01
N GLY A 387 -12.72 -7.69 -2.95
CA GLY A 387 -13.42 -7.73 -4.23
C GLY A 387 -12.65 -8.41 -5.36
N ASP A 388 -13.14 -8.18 -6.57
CA ASP A 388 -12.51 -8.66 -7.79
C ASP A 388 -11.42 -7.69 -8.26
N TYR A 389 -10.29 -8.23 -8.68
CA TYR A 389 -9.14 -7.50 -9.20
C TYR A 389 -8.65 -8.13 -10.49
N LEU A 390 -7.99 -7.33 -11.32
CA LEU A 390 -7.12 -7.80 -12.39
C LEU A 390 -5.69 -7.52 -11.98
N LEU A 391 -4.88 -8.56 -11.84
CA LEU A 391 -3.44 -8.41 -11.61
C LEU A 391 -2.78 -8.17 -12.96
N ARG A 392 -2.27 -6.96 -13.18
CA ARG A 392 -1.49 -6.61 -14.35
C ARG A 392 -0.06 -7.07 -14.12
N TYR A 393 0.26 -8.24 -14.66
CA TYR A 393 1.52 -8.94 -14.48
C TYR A 393 2.50 -8.52 -15.57
N ARG A 394 3.53 -7.75 -15.24
CA ARG A 394 4.52 -7.22 -16.17
C ARG A 394 5.76 -8.08 -16.16
N TYR A 395 6.12 -8.64 -17.33
CA TYR A 395 7.13 -9.67 -17.48
C TYR A 395 7.99 -9.47 -18.72
N ALA A 396 9.11 -10.20 -18.80
CA ALA A 396 9.89 -10.35 -20.02
C ALA A 396 10.12 -11.85 -20.33
N ASN A 397 9.91 -12.22 -21.60
CA ASN A 397 10.23 -13.53 -22.14
C ASN A 397 11.02 -13.32 -23.44
N GLY A 398 12.35 -13.37 -23.34
CA GLY A 398 13.27 -13.24 -24.48
C GLY A 398 13.53 -14.56 -25.22
N GLY A 399 12.87 -15.66 -24.85
CA GLY A 399 12.99 -16.96 -25.50
C GLY A 399 12.17 -17.08 -26.78
N ASP A 400 12.31 -18.22 -27.45
CA ASP A 400 11.62 -18.52 -28.71
C ASP A 400 10.25 -19.17 -28.51
N ALA A 401 9.86 -19.49 -27.27
CA ALA A 401 8.62 -20.17 -26.92
C ALA A 401 7.90 -19.50 -25.78
N GLU A 402 6.57 -19.71 -25.72
CA GLU A 402 5.74 -19.29 -24.57
C GLU A 402 6.28 -19.92 -23.29
N ALA A 403 6.45 -19.11 -22.26
CA ALA A 403 6.76 -19.54 -20.91
C ALA A 403 5.49 -19.60 -20.05
N THR A 404 5.58 -20.23 -18.88
CA THR A 404 4.50 -20.20 -17.91
C THR A 404 5.04 -19.96 -16.50
N HIS A 405 4.24 -19.26 -15.69
CA HIS A 405 4.41 -19.24 -14.24
C HIS A 405 3.17 -19.85 -13.57
N LYS A 406 3.39 -20.56 -12.47
CA LYS A 406 2.30 -20.90 -11.56
C LYS A 406 2.12 -19.74 -10.58
N VAL A 407 1.00 -19.05 -10.67
CA VAL A 407 0.65 -17.94 -9.77
C VAL A 407 -0.43 -18.41 -8.80
N THR A 408 -0.14 -18.33 -7.51
CA THR A 408 -1.06 -18.70 -6.43
C THR A 408 -1.47 -17.46 -5.67
N VAL A 409 -2.76 -17.14 -5.63
CA VAL A 409 -3.33 -16.03 -4.87
C VAL A 409 -4.13 -16.60 -3.70
N ASN A 410 -3.69 -16.34 -2.47
CA ASN A 410 -4.36 -16.83 -1.24
C ASN A 410 -4.66 -18.35 -1.31
N GLY A 411 -3.72 -19.15 -1.77
CA GLY A 411 -3.85 -20.60 -1.90
C GLY A 411 -4.56 -21.10 -3.18
N LYS A 412 -5.14 -20.21 -3.99
CA LYS A 412 -5.75 -20.58 -5.28
C LYS A 412 -4.75 -20.41 -6.41
N ALA A 413 -4.29 -21.55 -6.95
CA ALA A 413 -3.29 -21.58 -8.01
C ALA A 413 -3.91 -21.47 -9.42
N GLN A 414 -3.19 -20.83 -10.35
CA GLN A 414 -3.48 -20.81 -11.78
C GLN A 414 -2.17 -20.79 -12.58
N THR A 415 -2.19 -21.38 -13.77
CA THR A 415 -1.07 -21.31 -14.71
C THR A 415 -1.24 -20.09 -15.59
N VAL A 416 -0.24 -19.22 -15.57
CA VAL A 416 -0.19 -17.98 -16.35
C VAL A 416 0.71 -18.17 -17.54
N LYS A 417 0.18 -17.96 -18.73
CA LYS A 417 0.91 -18.01 -20.00
C LYS A 417 1.59 -16.67 -20.26
N LEU A 418 2.86 -16.75 -20.63
CA LEU A 418 3.75 -15.63 -20.83
C LEU A 418 4.36 -15.69 -22.25
N PRO A 419 3.63 -15.21 -23.25
CA PRO A 419 4.11 -15.16 -24.63
C PRO A 419 5.47 -14.49 -24.75
N THR A 420 6.21 -14.78 -25.80
CA THR A 420 7.51 -14.15 -26.04
C THR A 420 7.36 -12.64 -26.24
N THR A 421 8.25 -11.87 -25.59
CA THR A 421 8.34 -10.41 -25.69
C THR A 421 9.54 -9.97 -26.54
N GLY A 422 10.33 -10.93 -27.00
CA GLY A 422 11.43 -10.74 -27.96
C GLY A 422 12.78 -10.37 -27.34
N ALA A 423 12.86 -10.05 -26.04
CA ALA A 423 14.12 -9.75 -25.38
C ALA A 423 14.05 -9.98 -23.87
N TRP A 424 15.16 -10.42 -23.28
CA TRP A 424 15.39 -10.50 -21.83
C TRP A 424 15.66 -9.11 -21.25
N GLY A 425 15.21 -8.86 -20.02
CA GLY A 425 15.41 -7.60 -19.32
C GLY A 425 14.75 -6.39 -19.99
N SER A 426 13.80 -6.62 -20.90
CA SER A 426 13.08 -5.60 -21.62
C SER A 426 11.59 -5.66 -21.31
N PHE A 427 11.06 -4.59 -20.71
CA PHE A 427 9.69 -4.50 -20.22
C PHE A 427 8.95 -3.34 -20.90
N PRO A 428 8.62 -3.43 -22.20
CA PRO A 428 7.77 -2.44 -22.85
C PRO A 428 6.36 -2.45 -22.25
N GLU A 429 5.58 -1.39 -22.47
CA GLU A 429 4.24 -1.23 -21.88
C GLU A 429 3.25 -2.36 -22.19
N ASN A 430 3.41 -2.99 -23.35
CA ASN A 430 2.58 -4.12 -23.79
C ASN A 430 3.08 -5.49 -23.29
N SER A 431 4.19 -5.55 -22.57
CA SER A 431 4.73 -6.77 -21.94
C SER A 431 3.96 -7.12 -20.66
N VAL A 432 2.66 -7.28 -20.79
CA VAL A 432 1.76 -7.53 -19.65
C VAL A 432 0.75 -8.63 -19.96
N VAL A 433 0.38 -9.39 -18.94
CA VAL A 433 -0.79 -10.27 -18.94
C VAL A 433 -1.71 -9.90 -17.78
N MET A 434 -3.01 -10.09 -17.98
CA MET A 434 -4.03 -9.80 -16.98
C MET A 434 -4.49 -11.07 -16.30
N ILE A 435 -4.38 -11.16 -15.00
CA ILE A 435 -4.72 -12.33 -14.19
C ILE A 435 -5.90 -11.97 -13.29
N PRO A 436 -7.09 -12.57 -13.48
CA PRO A 436 -8.21 -12.33 -12.57
C PRO A 436 -7.94 -12.94 -11.20
N ALA A 437 -8.26 -12.18 -10.16
CA ALA A 437 -8.13 -12.62 -8.77
C ALA A 437 -9.23 -12.01 -7.91
N THR A 438 -9.64 -12.73 -6.86
CA THR A 438 -10.47 -12.19 -5.78
C THR A 438 -9.59 -12.00 -4.57
N LEU A 439 -9.53 -10.77 -4.06
CA LEU A 439 -8.71 -10.39 -2.92
C LEU A 439 -9.61 -10.11 -1.70
N LYS A 440 -9.10 -10.41 -0.52
CA LYS A 440 -9.75 -10.11 0.76
C LYS A 440 -9.25 -8.79 1.33
N ARG A 441 -9.99 -8.16 2.21
CA ARG A 441 -9.49 -7.03 3.00
C ARG A 441 -8.41 -7.51 3.97
N GLY A 442 -7.33 -6.76 4.11
CA GLY A 442 -6.17 -7.12 4.89
C GLY A 442 -5.11 -7.89 4.10
N GLY A 443 -4.42 -8.80 4.74
CA GLY A 443 -3.29 -9.53 4.17
C GLY A 443 -3.67 -10.48 3.04
N ASN A 444 -3.05 -10.30 1.88
CA ASN A 444 -3.11 -11.17 0.71
C ASN A 444 -1.71 -11.61 0.34
N PHE A 445 -1.60 -12.80 -0.20
CA PHE A 445 -0.32 -13.42 -0.52
C PHE A 445 -0.34 -13.96 -1.95
N ILE A 446 0.53 -13.40 -2.78
CA ILE A 446 0.73 -13.83 -4.15
C ILE A 446 2.03 -14.60 -4.19
N GLU A 447 1.99 -15.86 -4.62
CA GLU A 447 3.15 -16.72 -4.77
C GLU A 447 3.37 -17.02 -6.24
N ILE A 448 4.61 -16.88 -6.70
CA ILE A 448 5.04 -17.13 -8.06
C ILE A 448 6.06 -18.26 -8.05
N GLU A 449 5.76 -19.32 -8.79
CA GLU A 449 6.61 -20.46 -9.01
C GLU A 449 6.92 -20.60 -10.52
N PRO A 450 8.11 -21.10 -10.90
CA PRO A 450 8.42 -21.38 -12.27
C PRO A 450 7.48 -22.45 -12.84
N GLY A 451 7.14 -22.32 -14.13
CA GLY A 451 6.41 -23.31 -14.89
C GLY A 451 7.27 -23.88 -16.03
N GLU A 452 6.69 -23.99 -17.23
CA GLU A 452 7.41 -24.40 -18.43
C GLU A 452 8.18 -23.20 -19.00
N ASN A 453 9.35 -23.45 -19.53
CA ASN A 453 10.28 -22.45 -20.05
C ASN A 453 10.66 -21.40 -18.99
N PHE A 454 11.06 -20.19 -19.39
CA PHE A 454 11.63 -19.17 -18.53
C PHE A 454 11.02 -17.81 -18.83
N ALA A 455 10.71 -17.05 -17.80
CA ALA A 455 10.31 -15.65 -17.89
C ALA A 455 10.80 -14.87 -16.66
N GLU A 456 11.00 -13.58 -16.83
CA GLU A 456 11.41 -12.63 -15.84
C GLU A 456 10.21 -11.81 -15.36
N LEU A 457 10.23 -11.36 -14.12
CA LEU A 457 9.14 -10.58 -13.53
C LEU A 457 9.64 -9.20 -13.09
N ASP A 458 8.92 -8.17 -13.53
CA ASP A 458 9.14 -6.80 -13.14
C ASP A 458 8.19 -6.41 -11.99
N ARG A 459 6.88 -6.38 -12.27
CA ARG A 459 5.89 -5.82 -11.34
C ARG A 459 4.51 -6.45 -11.52
N ILE A 460 3.73 -6.39 -10.45
CA ILE A 460 2.30 -6.70 -10.48
C ILE A 460 1.52 -5.48 -9.96
N ASP A 461 0.65 -4.91 -10.79
CA ASP A 461 -0.30 -3.89 -10.34
C ASP A 461 -1.67 -4.54 -10.08
N PHE A 462 -2.33 -4.11 -9.02
CA PHE A 462 -3.63 -4.62 -8.59
C PHE A 462 -4.72 -3.66 -9.07
N LEU A 463 -5.40 -4.00 -10.16
CA LEU A 463 -6.44 -3.16 -10.77
C LEU A 463 -7.81 -3.52 -10.18
N ARG A 464 -8.44 -2.58 -9.54
CA ARG A 464 -9.71 -2.72 -8.81
C ARG A 464 -10.90 -2.78 -9.78
N VAL A 465 -11.61 -3.91 -9.81
CA VAL A 465 -12.78 -4.10 -10.67
C VAL A 465 -14.03 -3.70 -9.89
N ILE A 466 -14.58 -2.54 -10.22
CA ILE A 466 -15.77 -1.97 -9.58
C ILE A 466 -16.94 -2.02 -10.55
N ARG A 467 -18.06 -2.63 -10.15
CA ARG A 467 -19.25 -2.73 -10.99
C ARG A 467 -20.32 -1.71 -10.60
N ASP A 468 -20.70 -1.73 -9.33
CA ASP A 468 -21.86 -0.98 -8.86
C ASP A 468 -21.56 -0.13 -7.62
N THR A 469 -20.54 -0.47 -6.83
CA THR A 469 -20.31 0.16 -5.53
C THR A 469 -18.84 0.12 -5.12
N ILE A 470 -18.39 1.24 -4.55
CA ILE A 470 -17.11 1.32 -3.80
C ILE A 470 -17.48 1.55 -2.33
N PRO A 471 -17.18 0.62 -1.41
CA PRO A 471 -17.25 0.89 0.02
C PRO A 471 -16.25 1.98 0.40
N ALA A 472 -16.72 3.07 1.01
CA ALA A 472 -15.85 4.21 1.28
C ALA A 472 -14.74 3.90 2.29
N ASN A 473 -14.94 2.94 3.18
CA ASN A 473 -13.91 2.44 4.11
C ASN A 473 -12.80 1.59 3.45
N GLY A 474 -12.93 1.31 2.16
CA GLY A 474 -11.94 0.59 1.34
C GLY A 474 -10.89 1.48 0.67
N PHE A 475 -10.75 2.72 1.12
CA PHE A 475 -9.75 3.65 0.59
C PHE A 475 -8.31 3.23 0.95
N ASP A 476 -7.37 3.54 0.06
CA ASP A 476 -5.97 3.14 0.21
C ASP A 476 -5.18 4.10 1.09
N ASN A 477 -5.47 5.39 1.01
CA ASN A 477 -4.93 6.46 1.87
C ASN A 477 -5.84 7.69 1.84
N GLY A 478 -5.57 8.68 2.69
CA GLY A 478 -6.31 9.94 2.71
C GLY A 478 -5.79 10.91 3.76
N ILE A 479 -6.21 12.16 3.67
CA ILE A 479 -5.87 13.24 4.59
C ILE A 479 -7.15 13.82 5.18
N ARG A 480 -7.14 14.20 6.46
CA ARG A 480 -8.31 14.66 7.21
C ARG A 480 -9.45 13.66 7.15
N VAL A 481 -9.09 12.39 7.22
CA VAL A 481 -9.99 11.25 7.25
C VAL A 481 -9.62 10.30 8.38
N ARG A 482 -10.62 9.57 8.86
CA ARG A 482 -10.44 8.49 9.82
C ARG A 482 -11.51 7.42 9.63
N LEU A 483 -11.27 6.23 10.12
CA LEU A 483 -12.32 5.24 10.31
C LEU A 483 -12.94 5.41 11.69
N THR A 484 -14.27 5.33 11.75
CA THR A 484 -15.00 5.26 13.01
C THR A 484 -14.86 3.86 13.62
N LYS A 485 -15.28 3.69 14.89
CA LYS A 485 -15.36 2.36 15.52
C LYS A 485 -16.29 1.37 14.77
N ASP A 486 -17.23 1.90 13.99
CA ASP A 486 -18.17 1.13 13.18
C ASP A 486 -17.66 0.93 11.74
N ASP A 487 -16.36 1.16 11.51
CA ASP A 487 -15.65 1.02 10.23
C ASP A 487 -16.23 1.90 9.11
N GLU A 488 -16.65 3.11 9.43
CA GLU A 488 -17.18 4.09 8.48
C GLU A 488 -16.14 5.17 8.19
N LEU A 489 -16.06 5.64 6.95
CA LEU A 489 -15.17 6.73 6.58
C LEU A 489 -15.74 8.06 7.09
N ALA A 490 -15.04 8.72 8.01
CA ALA A 490 -15.30 10.09 8.43
C ALA A 490 -14.34 11.04 7.72
N MET A 491 -14.87 12.12 7.13
CA MET A 491 -14.10 13.11 6.37
C MET A 491 -14.37 14.50 6.92
N LYS A 492 -13.33 15.28 7.15
CA LYS A 492 -13.40 16.72 7.49
C LYS A 492 -13.30 17.59 6.24
N ASP A 493 -13.61 18.88 6.39
CA ASP A 493 -13.44 19.87 5.33
C ASP A 493 -11.98 19.90 4.82
N GLY A 494 -11.83 19.95 3.49
CA GLY A 494 -10.52 19.86 2.81
C GLY A 494 -9.90 18.46 2.83
N GLY A 495 -10.58 17.46 3.40
CA GLY A 495 -10.11 16.08 3.43
C GLY A 495 -10.31 15.35 2.11
N TYR A 496 -9.53 14.28 1.92
CA TYR A 496 -9.69 13.37 0.77
C TYR A 496 -9.34 11.93 1.12
N ALA A 497 -9.95 11.00 0.39
CA ALA A 497 -9.65 9.57 0.41
C ALA A 497 -9.30 9.08 -0.99
N ILE A 498 -8.29 8.22 -1.12
CA ILE A 498 -7.75 7.72 -2.38
C ILE A 498 -8.20 6.29 -2.60
N PHE A 499 -8.67 6.01 -3.83
CA PHE A 499 -8.93 4.66 -4.34
C PHE A 499 -8.10 4.47 -5.60
N GLU A 500 -6.96 3.79 -5.46
CA GLU A 500 -6.06 3.56 -6.58
C GLU A 500 -6.58 2.52 -7.57
N ASN A 501 -6.10 2.62 -8.81
CA ASN A 501 -6.22 1.61 -9.85
C ASN A 501 -7.67 1.16 -10.13
N VAL A 502 -8.65 2.07 -10.14
CA VAL A 502 -10.04 1.75 -10.46
C VAL A 502 -10.19 1.52 -11.95
N VAL A 503 -10.63 0.33 -12.35
CA VAL A 503 -10.99 -0.01 -13.74
C VAL A 503 -12.34 0.61 -14.05
N THR A 504 -12.36 1.82 -14.60
CA THR A 504 -13.60 2.58 -14.84
C THR A 504 -14.52 1.92 -15.86
N ASP A 505 -13.94 1.14 -16.75
CA ASP A 505 -14.65 0.35 -17.75
C ASP A 505 -15.49 -0.78 -17.17
N SER A 506 -15.24 -1.19 -15.93
CA SER A 506 -16.04 -2.19 -15.24
C SER A 506 -17.28 -1.61 -14.57
N ILE A 507 -17.37 -0.27 -14.44
CA ILE A 507 -18.51 0.43 -13.83
C ILE A 507 -19.73 0.35 -14.75
N ARG A 508 -20.83 -0.17 -14.23
CA ARG A 508 -22.04 -0.48 -15.02
C ARG A 508 -22.90 0.72 -15.34
N SER A 509 -22.86 1.76 -14.50
CA SER A 509 -23.68 2.96 -14.66
C SER A 509 -22.86 4.21 -14.45
N GLN A 510 -23.16 5.25 -15.22
CA GLN A 510 -22.60 6.59 -15.03
C GLN A 510 -23.41 7.42 -14.00
N GLU A 511 -24.55 6.92 -13.54
CA GLU A 511 -25.30 7.56 -12.46
C GLU A 511 -24.60 7.27 -11.14
N VAL A 512 -24.35 8.33 -10.38
CA VAL A 512 -23.58 8.28 -9.14
C VAL A 512 -24.45 8.78 -8.00
N SER A 513 -24.40 8.07 -6.89
CA SER A 513 -24.88 8.54 -5.60
C SER A 513 -23.86 8.22 -4.49
N VAL A 514 -23.94 8.93 -3.38
CA VAL A 514 -23.16 8.64 -2.18
C VAL A 514 -24.08 8.41 -1.00
N LYS A 515 -23.77 7.40 -0.18
CA LYS A 515 -24.45 7.18 1.09
C LYS A 515 -23.71 7.91 2.20
N VAL A 516 -24.41 8.83 2.88
CA VAL A 516 -23.87 9.61 4.00
C VAL A 516 -24.81 9.50 5.22
N LYS A 517 -24.27 9.61 6.45
CA LYS A 517 -25.12 9.59 7.67
C LYS A 517 -25.78 10.93 7.97
N SER A 518 -25.14 12.02 7.61
CA SER A 518 -25.68 13.37 7.83
C SER A 518 -25.44 14.24 6.61
N VAL A 519 -26.44 15.08 6.29
CA VAL A 519 -26.31 16.09 5.26
C VAL A 519 -25.84 17.38 5.94
N THR A 520 -24.55 17.63 5.90
CA THR A 520 -23.91 18.73 6.66
C THR A 520 -23.75 20.03 5.86
N GLY A 521 -24.26 20.04 4.63
CA GLY A 521 -23.90 21.07 3.64
C GLY A 521 -22.53 20.75 3.01
N GLY A 522 -22.10 21.60 2.07
CA GLY A 522 -20.89 21.37 1.30
C GLY A 522 -21.07 20.30 0.23
N LYS A 523 -19.97 19.71 -0.22
CA LYS A 523 -19.97 18.72 -1.30
C LYS A 523 -18.88 17.66 -1.18
N LEU A 524 -19.16 16.51 -1.78
CA LEU A 524 -18.20 15.46 -2.07
C LEU A 524 -17.95 15.44 -3.59
N SER A 525 -16.70 15.33 -4.01
CA SER A 525 -16.35 15.24 -5.42
C SER A 525 -15.42 14.06 -5.66
N ILE A 526 -15.70 13.27 -6.71
CA ILE A 526 -14.78 12.24 -7.22
C ILE A 526 -13.90 12.92 -8.25
N ARG A 527 -12.58 12.90 -8.05
CA ARG A 527 -11.60 13.52 -8.93
C ARG A 527 -10.62 12.51 -9.49
N ASP A 528 -10.05 12.81 -10.64
CA ASP A 528 -9.09 11.96 -11.35
C ASP A 528 -7.65 12.27 -10.94
N GLY A 529 -6.92 11.25 -10.51
CA GLY A 529 -5.46 11.21 -10.36
C GLY A 529 -4.87 12.00 -9.20
N LYS A 530 -5.56 13.04 -8.67
CA LYS A 530 -5.11 13.86 -7.56
C LYS A 530 -6.23 14.66 -6.90
N LYS A 531 -5.99 15.18 -5.67
CA LYS A 531 -6.99 15.93 -4.88
C LYS A 531 -7.56 17.18 -5.57
N ASP A 532 -6.81 17.78 -6.48
CA ASP A 532 -7.19 18.94 -7.30
C ASP A 532 -7.36 18.58 -8.80
N GLY A 533 -7.47 17.27 -9.10
CA GLY A 533 -7.67 16.76 -10.45
C GLY A 533 -9.04 17.08 -11.05
N THR A 534 -9.24 16.65 -12.28
CA THR A 534 -10.51 16.84 -12.98
C THR A 534 -11.67 16.23 -12.21
N VAL A 535 -12.76 16.98 -12.00
CA VAL A 535 -13.97 16.46 -11.38
C VAL A 535 -14.66 15.48 -12.32
N LEU A 536 -14.77 14.24 -11.88
CA LEU A 536 -15.48 13.16 -12.58
C LEU A 536 -16.96 13.12 -12.19
N SER A 537 -17.28 13.37 -10.91
CA SER A 537 -18.64 13.46 -10.39
C SER A 537 -18.65 14.35 -9.15
N GLU A 538 -19.76 15.07 -8.90
CA GLU A 538 -19.93 15.96 -7.76
C GLU A 538 -21.30 15.75 -7.11
N CYS A 539 -21.31 15.68 -5.78
CA CYS A 539 -22.48 15.44 -4.94
C CYS A 539 -22.64 16.62 -3.99
N GLU A 540 -23.68 17.43 -4.18
CA GLU A 540 -24.02 18.49 -3.23
C GLU A 540 -24.81 17.90 -2.04
N LEU A 541 -24.27 18.07 -0.83
CA LEU A 541 -24.83 17.54 0.41
C LEU A 541 -25.96 18.43 0.93
N VAL A 542 -27.04 18.56 0.15
CA VAL A 542 -28.22 19.36 0.45
C VAL A 542 -29.46 18.49 0.51
N ALA A 543 -30.44 18.86 1.35
CA ALA A 543 -31.66 18.08 1.56
C ALA A 543 -32.47 17.83 0.27
N ALA A 544 -32.38 18.73 -0.69
CA ALA A 544 -33.08 18.59 -1.99
C ALA A 544 -32.56 17.41 -2.83
N ASN A 545 -31.30 17.00 -2.64
CA ASN A 545 -30.67 15.90 -3.36
C ASN A 545 -30.65 14.60 -2.53
N ALA A 546 -31.28 14.62 -1.37
CA ALA A 546 -31.13 13.59 -0.34
C ALA A 546 -32.40 12.73 -0.21
N LYS A 547 -32.23 11.41 -0.21
CA LYS A 547 -33.28 10.43 0.04
C LYS A 547 -32.88 9.58 1.25
N SER A 548 -33.69 9.61 2.31
CA SER A 548 -33.46 8.76 3.49
C SER A 548 -33.54 7.28 3.14
N THR A 549 -32.59 6.51 3.63
CA THR A 549 -32.54 5.06 3.50
C THR A 549 -32.58 4.39 4.88
N ALA A 550 -32.51 3.06 4.94
CA ALA A 550 -32.52 2.34 6.20
C ALA A 550 -31.28 2.69 7.08
N ASN A 551 -31.42 2.50 8.38
CA ASN A 551 -30.33 2.61 9.37
C ASN A 551 -29.66 4.00 9.49
N GLY A 552 -30.43 5.07 9.24
CA GLY A 552 -29.93 6.45 9.41
C GLY A 552 -29.02 6.93 8.29
N TRP A 553 -28.87 6.17 7.20
CA TRP A 553 -28.17 6.60 6.01
C TRP A 553 -29.07 7.43 5.11
N THR A 554 -28.46 8.34 4.40
CA THR A 554 -29.09 9.17 3.38
C THR A 554 -28.31 8.96 2.07
N GLU A 555 -29.01 8.68 1.00
CA GLU A 555 -28.46 8.61 -0.33
C GLU A 555 -28.59 9.97 -1.02
N VAL A 556 -27.46 10.53 -1.44
CA VAL A 556 -27.38 11.83 -2.11
C VAL A 556 -27.01 11.60 -3.57
N SER A 557 -27.86 12.06 -4.47
CA SER A 557 -27.60 11.99 -5.91
C SER A 557 -26.50 12.96 -6.32
N CYS A 558 -25.63 12.53 -7.21
CA CYS A 558 -24.50 13.27 -7.72
C CYS A 558 -24.67 13.56 -9.22
N SER A 559 -23.79 14.36 -9.79
CA SER A 559 -23.71 14.49 -11.24
C SER A 559 -23.21 13.16 -11.86
N SER A 560 -23.64 12.87 -13.10
CA SER A 560 -23.19 11.68 -13.81
C SER A 560 -21.67 11.60 -13.91
N LEU A 561 -21.12 10.40 -13.77
CA LEU A 561 -19.70 10.13 -13.90
C LEU A 561 -19.22 10.45 -15.32
N LYS A 562 -18.19 11.29 -15.42
CA LYS A 562 -17.58 11.72 -16.68
C LYS A 562 -16.19 11.16 -16.82
N GLY A 563 -15.66 11.16 -18.06
CA GLY A 563 -14.27 10.77 -18.30
C GLY A 563 -13.95 9.33 -17.96
N VAL A 564 -14.94 8.42 -18.09
CA VAL A 564 -14.73 6.99 -17.95
C VAL A 564 -13.87 6.45 -19.10
N GLY A 565 -13.08 5.43 -18.80
CA GLY A 565 -12.20 4.75 -19.75
C GLY A 565 -10.84 4.44 -19.11
N GLY A 566 -10.40 3.19 -19.19
CA GLY A 566 -9.14 2.74 -18.65
C GLY A 566 -9.09 2.65 -17.11
N VAL A 567 -7.90 2.77 -16.58
CA VAL A 567 -7.62 2.71 -15.13
C VAL A 567 -7.40 4.12 -14.60
N LYS A 568 -8.03 4.45 -13.48
CA LYS A 568 -7.94 5.77 -12.85
C LYS A 568 -7.76 5.66 -11.34
N ASP A 569 -7.15 6.66 -10.75
CA ASP A 569 -7.14 6.85 -9.30
C ASP A 569 -8.26 7.81 -8.93
N PHE A 570 -9.19 7.36 -8.10
CA PHE A 570 -10.27 8.20 -7.60
C PHE A 570 -9.85 8.87 -6.30
N TYR A 571 -9.94 10.20 -6.28
CA TYR A 571 -9.85 11.02 -5.09
C TYR A 571 -11.24 11.49 -4.70
N LEU A 572 -11.80 10.90 -3.64
CA LEU A 572 -13.01 11.41 -3.00
C LEU A 572 -12.62 12.58 -2.12
N THR A 573 -13.03 13.80 -2.47
CA THR A 573 -12.69 15.02 -1.75
C THR A 573 -13.91 15.62 -1.07
N ALA A 574 -13.75 16.17 0.14
CA ALA A 574 -14.79 16.90 0.87
C ALA A 574 -14.49 18.40 0.89
N SER A 575 -15.47 19.25 0.61
CA SER A 575 -15.33 20.69 0.64
C SER A 575 -16.58 21.40 1.14
N GLY A 576 -16.41 22.40 2.03
CA GLY A 576 -17.49 23.18 2.62
C GLY A 576 -18.37 22.39 3.60
N VAL A 577 -17.90 21.24 4.10
CA VAL A 577 -18.60 20.42 5.08
C VAL A 577 -18.45 21.01 6.48
N SER A 578 -19.52 21.00 7.26
CA SER A 578 -19.49 21.45 8.65
C SER A 578 -19.20 20.26 9.58
N GLY A 579 -18.04 20.29 10.25
CA GLY A 579 -17.60 19.20 11.12
C GLY A 579 -17.09 18.01 10.31
N GLU A 580 -17.67 16.82 10.52
CA GLU A 580 -17.33 15.59 9.78
C GLU A 580 -18.56 15.07 9.01
N VAL A 581 -18.33 14.62 7.78
CA VAL A 581 -19.30 13.82 7.01
C VAL A 581 -18.90 12.34 7.09
N LEU A 582 -19.85 11.48 7.45
CA LEU A 582 -19.67 10.03 7.44
C LEU A 582 -20.12 9.47 6.08
N VAL A 583 -19.24 8.81 5.37
CA VAL A 583 -19.46 8.25 4.04
C VAL A 583 -19.44 6.72 4.12
N GLY A 584 -20.51 6.09 3.65
CA GLY A 584 -20.63 4.63 3.63
C GLY A 584 -20.20 4.02 2.30
N ASN A 585 -20.84 4.46 1.22
CA ASN A 585 -20.59 3.90 -0.12
C ASN A 585 -20.68 4.98 -1.20
N ILE A 586 -19.88 4.81 -2.25
CA ILE A 586 -20.08 5.45 -3.56
C ILE A 586 -20.80 4.41 -4.43
N VAL A 587 -21.96 4.76 -4.97
CA VAL A 587 -22.84 3.85 -5.72
C VAL A 587 -22.91 4.31 -7.18
N PHE A 588 -22.68 3.39 -8.10
CA PHE A 588 -22.75 3.59 -9.56
C PHE A 588 -23.95 2.82 -10.15
N ALA A 589 -25.11 2.95 -9.55
CA ALA A 589 -26.35 2.36 -10.04
C ALA A 589 -27.40 3.47 -10.09
N GLY A 590 -28.08 3.59 -11.21
CA GLY A 590 -29.24 4.45 -11.28
C GLY A 590 -30.24 4.04 -10.19
N VAL A 591 -30.89 5.01 -9.55
CA VAL A 591 -32.08 4.73 -8.79
C VAL A 591 -32.97 3.91 -9.74
N PRO A 592 -33.48 2.70 -9.37
CA PRO A 592 -34.41 2.01 -10.22
C PRO A 592 -35.54 3.01 -10.51
N GLY A 593 -35.55 3.54 -11.72
CA GLY A 593 -36.74 4.25 -12.20
C GLY A 593 -37.90 3.29 -11.98
N GLU A 594 -38.98 3.76 -11.38
CA GLU A 594 -40.23 3.02 -11.41
C GLU A 594 -40.35 2.50 -12.84
N ILE A 595 -40.42 1.19 -12.99
CA ILE A 595 -40.80 0.57 -14.25
C ILE A 595 -42.23 1.07 -14.44
N GLU A 596 -42.39 2.14 -15.23
CA GLU A 596 -43.72 2.45 -15.77
C GLU A 596 -44.09 1.24 -16.63
N CYS A 597 -44.85 0.35 -16.05
CA CYS A 597 -45.58 -0.64 -16.78
C CYS A 597 -46.61 0.12 -17.61
N ASP A 598 -46.33 0.34 -18.89
CA ASP A 598 -47.33 0.81 -19.82
C ASP A 598 -48.56 -0.15 -19.76
N ASN A 599 -49.61 0.31 -19.05
CA ASN A 599 -51.00 -0.13 -19.14
C ASN A 599 -51.33 -1.62 -19.03
N GLU A 600 -50.78 -2.37 -18.04
CA GLU A 600 -51.51 -3.53 -17.48
C GLU A 600 -51.05 -3.82 -16.03
N PRO A 601 -51.95 -4.27 -15.13
CA PRO A 601 -51.61 -4.47 -13.72
C PRO A 601 -50.72 -5.70 -13.54
N CYS A 602 -49.56 -5.52 -12.97
CA CYS A 602 -48.66 -6.59 -12.53
C CYS A 602 -49.34 -7.40 -11.41
N GLY A 603 -49.87 -8.57 -11.74
CA GLY A 603 -50.54 -9.45 -10.81
C GLY A 603 -49.57 -10.04 -9.78
N GLU A 604 -49.98 -9.96 -8.51
CA GLU A 604 -49.41 -10.71 -7.41
C GLU A 604 -49.48 -12.22 -7.69
N SER A 605 -48.37 -12.94 -7.69
CA SER A 605 -48.40 -14.40 -7.65
C SER A 605 -48.00 -14.90 -6.28
N SER A 606 -49.03 -15.39 -5.60
CA SER A 606 -49.00 -16.14 -4.36
C SER A 606 -48.30 -17.49 -4.53
N ASN A 607 -47.56 -17.88 -3.50
CA ASN A 607 -47.00 -19.21 -3.22
C ASN A 607 -48.00 -20.36 -3.30
N SER A 608 -47.66 -21.43 -4.01
CA SER A 608 -47.89 -22.82 -3.54
C SER A 608 -47.16 -23.82 -4.46
N GLY A 609 -46.32 -24.71 -3.89
CA GLY A 609 -45.78 -25.93 -4.55
C GLY A 609 -46.75 -27.11 -4.37
N PRO A 610 -46.35 -28.42 -4.51
CA PRO A 610 -45.52 -29.02 -5.53
C PRO A 610 -46.24 -30.20 -6.26
N SER A 611 -45.76 -30.75 -7.36
CA SER A 611 -45.58 -32.19 -7.62
C SER A 611 -45.76 -32.63 -9.09
N SER A 612 -44.82 -33.51 -9.47
CA SER A 612 -44.94 -34.71 -10.32
C SER A 612 -45.06 -34.63 -11.84
N SER A 613 -44.02 -35.19 -12.46
CA SER A 613 -43.98 -36.17 -13.57
C SER A 613 -44.68 -35.90 -14.91
N GLY A 614 -43.89 -36.06 -15.99
CA GLY A 614 -44.40 -36.36 -17.31
C GLY A 614 -43.44 -35.97 -18.43
N ALA A 615 -42.75 -36.96 -18.99
CA ALA A 615 -42.03 -36.85 -20.24
C ALA A 615 -42.98 -36.68 -21.42
N VAL A 616 -42.62 -35.92 -22.43
CA VAL A 616 -42.76 -36.26 -23.86
C VAL A 616 -41.99 -35.27 -24.75
N ASP A 617 -41.49 -35.84 -25.85
CA ASP A 617 -40.69 -35.35 -26.95
C ASP A 617 -41.06 -34.04 -27.66
N GLY A 618 -40.04 -33.40 -28.17
CA GLY A 618 -39.96 -32.93 -29.56
C GLY A 618 -40.48 -31.53 -29.86
N SER A 619 -39.60 -30.60 -30.07
CA SER A 619 -39.44 -29.88 -31.34
C SER A 619 -38.54 -28.63 -31.21
N SER A 620 -37.77 -28.42 -32.25
CA SER A 620 -36.91 -27.30 -32.50
C SER A 620 -37.55 -25.94 -32.24
N SER A 621 -36.95 -25.15 -31.31
CA SER A 621 -37.10 -23.71 -31.35
C SER A 621 -35.73 -23.04 -31.27
N SER A 622 -35.44 -22.23 -32.27
CA SER A 622 -34.30 -21.32 -32.35
C SER A 622 -34.29 -20.39 -31.16
N SER A 623 -33.34 -20.61 -30.23
CA SER A 623 -33.10 -19.64 -29.16
C SER A 623 -32.34 -18.46 -29.76
N THR A 624 -33.01 -17.36 -30.00
CA THR A 624 -32.45 -16.04 -30.18
C THR A 624 -31.70 -15.67 -28.89
N ALA A 625 -30.38 -15.61 -28.97
CA ALA A 625 -29.55 -15.12 -27.90
C ALA A 625 -29.89 -13.63 -27.70
N LEU A 626 -30.35 -13.27 -26.51
CA LEU A 626 -30.47 -11.88 -26.07
C LEU A 626 -29.05 -11.31 -26.00
N VAL A 627 -28.70 -10.49 -26.99
CA VAL A 627 -27.51 -9.64 -26.93
C VAL A 627 -27.87 -8.44 -26.06
N ALA A 628 -27.41 -8.44 -24.82
CA ALA A 628 -27.54 -7.25 -23.98
C ALA A 628 -26.65 -6.15 -24.58
N HIS A 629 -27.27 -5.14 -25.16
CA HIS A 629 -26.59 -3.94 -25.60
C HIS A 629 -26.13 -3.12 -24.38
N VAL A 630 -24.87 -3.22 -24.04
CA VAL A 630 -24.19 -2.20 -23.20
C VAL A 630 -23.81 -1.07 -24.16
N ASN A 631 -24.18 0.17 -23.82
CA ASN A 631 -23.90 1.36 -24.64
C ASN A 631 -22.45 1.35 -25.14
N PRO A 632 -22.21 1.29 -26.45
CA PRO A 632 -20.86 1.17 -26.98
C PRO A 632 -20.11 2.48 -26.86
N VAL A 633 -18.86 2.41 -26.42
CA VAL A 633 -17.91 3.53 -26.48
C VAL A 633 -17.63 3.91 -27.95
N VAL A 634 -17.83 2.95 -28.85
CA VAL A 634 -17.80 3.15 -30.30
C VAL A 634 -19.22 2.90 -30.87
N ARG A 635 -19.88 3.91 -31.37
CA ARG A 635 -21.07 3.75 -32.19
C ARG A 635 -20.62 3.26 -33.55
N GLY A 636 -21.15 2.17 -34.04
CA GLY A 636 -20.93 1.72 -35.41
C GLY A 636 -20.26 0.37 -35.55
N TYR A 637 -20.68 -0.63 -34.78
CA TYR A 637 -20.41 -2.03 -35.07
C TYR A 637 -21.63 -2.90 -34.81
N SER A 638 -21.69 -4.04 -35.51
CA SER A 638 -22.69 -5.09 -35.29
C SER A 638 -21.99 -6.41 -34.95
N VAL A 639 -22.65 -7.24 -34.13
CA VAL A 639 -22.17 -8.57 -33.77
C VAL A 639 -23.10 -9.60 -34.34
N VAL A 640 -22.60 -10.51 -35.15
CA VAL A 640 -23.33 -11.60 -35.76
C VAL A 640 -22.74 -12.93 -35.28
N ARG A 641 -23.57 -13.84 -34.84
CA ARG A 641 -23.16 -15.21 -34.53
C ARG A 641 -23.15 -16.05 -35.80
N ASP A 642 -22.01 -16.68 -36.08
CA ASP A 642 -21.86 -17.61 -37.23
C ASP A 642 -21.33 -18.95 -36.74
N GLY A 643 -22.16 -19.98 -36.74
CA GLY A 643 -21.74 -21.32 -36.33
C GLY A 643 -21.18 -21.38 -34.90
N ALA A 644 -19.86 -21.66 -34.73
CA ALA A 644 -19.17 -21.78 -33.46
C ALA A 644 -18.54 -20.48 -32.95
N GLY A 645 -18.68 -19.36 -33.70
CA GLY A 645 -18.00 -18.09 -33.41
C GLY A 645 -18.92 -16.88 -33.49
N TYR A 646 -18.29 -15.72 -33.44
CA TYR A 646 -18.92 -14.41 -33.59
C TYR A 646 -18.11 -13.56 -34.55
N THR A 647 -18.82 -12.83 -35.44
CA THR A 647 -18.24 -11.85 -36.34
C THR A 647 -18.67 -10.46 -35.94
N LEU A 648 -17.72 -9.57 -35.67
CA LEU A 648 -17.97 -8.14 -35.49
C LEU A 648 -17.73 -7.41 -36.80
N ARG A 649 -18.71 -6.62 -37.24
CA ARG A 649 -18.61 -5.76 -38.40
C ARG A 649 -18.64 -4.31 -37.98
N PHE A 650 -17.64 -3.57 -38.43
CA PHE A 650 -17.50 -2.14 -38.14
C PHE A 650 -18.06 -1.32 -39.31
N ASP A 651 -18.73 -0.21 -38.98
CA ASP A 651 -19.28 0.70 -39.99
C ASP A 651 -18.18 1.40 -40.80
N ARG A 652 -16.96 1.42 -40.30
CA ARG A 652 -15.78 1.92 -41.00
C ARG A 652 -14.55 1.05 -40.70
N PRO A 653 -13.62 0.90 -41.63
CA PRO A 653 -12.33 0.28 -41.33
C PRO A 653 -11.56 1.12 -40.29
N GLY A 654 -10.94 0.47 -39.34
CA GLY A 654 -10.19 1.17 -38.29
C GLY A 654 -9.34 0.24 -37.44
N ASN A 655 -8.60 0.84 -36.53
CA ASN A 655 -7.83 0.13 -35.51
C ASN A 655 -8.67 0.01 -34.26
N TYR A 656 -9.05 -1.19 -33.89
CA TYR A 656 -9.94 -1.45 -32.74
C TYR A 656 -9.33 -2.45 -31.79
N ASN A 657 -9.62 -2.28 -30.50
CA ASN A 657 -9.48 -3.33 -29.50
C ASN A 657 -10.84 -3.96 -29.28
N VAL A 658 -10.95 -5.26 -29.48
CA VAL A 658 -12.16 -6.05 -29.27
C VAL A 658 -11.95 -6.94 -28.07
N TYR A 659 -12.74 -6.71 -27.02
CA TYR A 659 -12.75 -7.53 -25.81
C TYR A 659 -14.02 -8.37 -25.76
N VAL A 660 -13.88 -9.65 -25.47
CA VAL A 660 -15.00 -10.57 -25.27
C VAL A 660 -15.04 -10.97 -23.80
N LEU A 661 -16.14 -10.66 -23.13
CA LEU A 661 -16.35 -10.94 -21.73
C LEU A 661 -17.51 -11.94 -21.55
N ASN A 662 -17.42 -12.86 -20.61
CA ASN A 662 -18.58 -13.68 -20.23
C ASN A 662 -19.60 -12.87 -19.40
N THR A 663 -20.73 -13.47 -19.06
CA THR A 663 -21.79 -12.82 -18.29
C THR A 663 -21.37 -12.44 -16.86
N MET A 664 -20.25 -12.98 -16.36
CA MET A 664 -19.64 -12.62 -15.09
C MET A 664 -18.59 -11.50 -15.27
N GLY A 665 -18.42 -10.96 -16.48
CA GLY A 665 -17.45 -9.90 -16.77
C GLY A 665 -16.01 -10.38 -16.89
N GLN A 666 -15.76 -11.69 -16.98
CA GLN A 666 -14.42 -12.25 -17.18
C GLN A 666 -14.00 -12.13 -18.65
N LEU A 667 -12.77 -11.69 -18.90
CA LEU A 667 -12.23 -11.62 -20.26
C LEU A 667 -12.03 -13.02 -20.83
N MET A 668 -12.72 -13.30 -21.92
CA MET A 668 -12.66 -14.59 -22.63
C MET A 668 -11.75 -14.54 -23.84
N ALA A 669 -11.68 -13.38 -24.51
CA ALA A 669 -10.79 -13.15 -25.64
C ALA A 669 -10.54 -11.64 -25.81
N HIS A 670 -9.37 -11.31 -26.35
CA HIS A 670 -9.01 -9.97 -26.79
C HIS A 670 -8.38 -10.05 -28.17
N LYS A 671 -8.79 -9.18 -29.08
CA LYS A 671 -8.23 -9.08 -30.41
C LYS A 671 -8.00 -7.62 -30.79
N VAL A 672 -6.86 -7.36 -31.38
CA VAL A 672 -6.52 -6.04 -31.95
C VAL A 672 -6.71 -6.12 -33.45
N THR A 673 -7.34 -5.10 -34.02
CA THR A 673 -7.52 -4.98 -35.46
C THR A 673 -6.65 -3.87 -36.04
N TYR A 674 -6.31 -3.99 -37.28
CA TYR A 674 -5.53 -2.98 -38.01
C TYR A 674 -6.20 -2.68 -39.35
N MET A 675 -6.90 -1.55 -39.46
CA MET A 675 -7.63 -1.13 -40.64
C MET A 675 -8.67 -2.17 -41.16
N ASP A 676 -9.21 -2.95 -40.22
CA ASP A 676 -10.20 -3.97 -40.53
C ASP A 676 -11.63 -3.41 -40.46
N SER A 677 -12.50 -3.89 -41.33
CA SER A 677 -13.95 -3.66 -41.28
C SER A 677 -14.73 -4.82 -40.66
N GLU A 678 -14.07 -5.93 -40.42
CA GLU A 678 -14.65 -7.14 -39.87
C GLU A 678 -13.63 -7.93 -39.04
N VAL A 679 -14.04 -8.45 -37.87
CA VAL A 679 -13.22 -9.29 -37.01
C VAL A 679 -13.98 -10.54 -36.61
N GLN A 680 -13.37 -11.70 -36.87
CA GLN A 680 -13.91 -12.98 -36.46
C GLN A 680 -13.31 -13.44 -35.15
N MET A 681 -14.17 -13.89 -34.24
CA MET A 681 -13.85 -14.44 -32.93
C MET A 681 -14.27 -15.90 -32.91
N HIS A 682 -13.31 -16.79 -33.14
CA HIS A 682 -13.53 -18.25 -33.16
C HIS A 682 -13.17 -18.85 -31.79
N GLU A 683 -13.62 -20.07 -31.53
CA GLU A 683 -13.24 -20.90 -30.36
C GLU A 683 -13.71 -20.39 -29.01
N LEU A 684 -14.74 -19.55 -28.95
CA LEU A 684 -15.35 -19.21 -27.67
C LEU A 684 -16.19 -20.39 -27.14
N PRO A 685 -16.05 -20.80 -25.88
CA PRO A 685 -16.90 -21.81 -25.25
C PRO A 685 -18.40 -21.48 -25.42
N LYS A 686 -19.28 -22.49 -25.39
CA LYS A 686 -20.72 -22.20 -25.43
C LYS A 686 -21.11 -21.30 -24.27
N GLY A 687 -21.66 -20.12 -24.57
CA GLY A 687 -22.06 -19.14 -23.54
C GLY A 687 -22.61 -17.86 -24.14
N ASN A 688 -23.08 -16.97 -23.28
CA ASN A 688 -23.45 -15.60 -23.61
C ASN A 688 -22.25 -14.70 -23.35
N TYR A 689 -21.95 -13.78 -24.27
CA TYR A 689 -20.80 -12.91 -24.21
C TYR A 689 -21.19 -11.45 -24.34
N LEU A 690 -20.41 -10.58 -23.70
CA LEU A 690 -20.40 -9.15 -23.89
C LEU A 690 -19.22 -8.80 -24.79
N PHE A 691 -19.48 -8.01 -25.83
CA PHE A 691 -18.44 -7.50 -26.73
C PHE A 691 -18.21 -6.03 -26.43
N ARG A 692 -16.99 -5.68 -26.18
CA ARG A 692 -16.56 -4.31 -26.00
C ARG A 692 -15.55 -3.95 -27.07
N VAL A 693 -15.78 -2.84 -27.76
CA VAL A 693 -14.90 -2.33 -28.78
C VAL A 693 -14.47 -0.92 -28.41
N THR A 694 -13.17 -0.67 -28.47
CA THR A 694 -12.58 0.67 -28.33
C THR A 694 -11.75 0.97 -29.56
N GLU A 695 -11.88 2.18 -30.11
CA GLU A 695 -11.01 2.66 -31.17
C GLU A 695 -9.64 2.99 -30.59
N ARG A 696 -8.58 2.67 -31.33
CA ARG A 696 -7.19 2.88 -30.93
C ARG A 696 -6.68 4.25 -31.29
#